data_0e09f2d66611a6d45096cb00bd4b7bdd
#
_entry.id   0e09f2d66611a6d45096cb00bd4b7bdd
#
_cell.length_a   1.000
_cell.length_b   1.000
_cell.length_c   1.000
_cell.angle_alpha   90.00
_cell.angle_beta   90.00
_cell.angle_gamma   90.00
#
_symmetry.space_group_name_H-M   'P 1'
#
loop_
_entity.id
_entity.type
_entity.pdbx_description
1 polymer ?
#
loop_
_entity_poly.entity_id
_entity_poly.type
_entity_poly.pdbx_seq_one_letter_code
_entity_poly.pdbx_strand_id
1 'polypeptide(L)'
;MKYEIKRGSSGAEKDTAIVWNEDETRFTSLVDSDDAAYWVDFELDAPIDDSFIMIPACAYNGNRFETVNRGYPPMFLESEMGVDVPVRMAPLPHLEPKGDSFMDVTTGDMATPCVCVLRKSMKQAFFVFFNQESHELNHGVTLEQTGDKLLIRLRAPSKRRLVYHMARMSVEPESDPPMSVKKGDEIVIEHRVFTLHCDSITELYRLFFEKRQVLYHGAPQANLPFSRYWELAEKRMQDHYIEKDGYYAIKAADDRFSKFSNWQAGWVGGGISTLPLMVEGSELSRKRSVDTLEFAGRTQSKAGWFYGIWAEGKIYYDDFEYYGERYSITMLRKHADLTYYMYRQIESLEAMGYEVPEFVKNSARRAADAMVTVWEKYGQFGQFINAETGEIVVGGSTAGGIVPAALCLAARYTGDKRYACVAEAAGELMYRTATQVGVTTGGPGEILQAPDSESSAALPVSYLELYEMNGDEKWLERAKEAAYQLSTWVVSYDYHFPKDTKFGKMGILATGSVWASVQNKHSAPGLCTISPIAYLKLYRYTADVNFLMIMRDIAHFIPQVASYPERPMLTNSGKPLPPSEICERVNLSDWEGRSEIGGNIGGSSVWPEITMMLTWLDIPGVYAVPSRGIVCASDHVNAWLDGGELFIQNTTDFDACVKVLIEDDEKMKRKLGAYWQDMFKRVSVPSGSTVHISANID
;
A
#
# COMPACT_ATOMS: atom_id res chain seq x y z
N MET A 1 -21.76 -20.77 16.94
CA MET A 1 -22.04 -19.45 16.39
C MET A 1 -23.53 -19.27 16.30
N LYS A 2 -24.06 -18.09 16.69
CA LYS A 2 -25.47 -17.73 16.61
C LYS A 2 -25.61 -16.58 15.63
N TYR A 3 -26.53 -16.60 14.70
CA TYR A 3 -26.83 -15.43 13.90
C TYR A 3 -28.33 -15.25 13.71
N GLU A 4 -28.76 -13.99 13.62
CA GLU A 4 -30.15 -13.58 13.54
C GLU A 4 -30.30 -12.47 12.51
N ILE A 5 -31.44 -12.44 11.82
CA ILE A 5 -31.83 -11.32 10.99
C ILE A 5 -32.80 -10.45 11.75
N LYS A 6 -32.53 -9.16 11.79
CA LYS A 6 -33.37 -8.16 12.45
C LYS A 6 -33.71 -7.03 11.50
N ARG A 7 -34.82 -6.38 11.79
CA ARG A 7 -35.30 -5.20 11.10
C ARG A 7 -35.61 -4.09 12.08
N GLY A 8 -35.27 -2.86 11.76
CA GLY A 8 -35.65 -1.69 12.52
C GLY A 8 -36.19 -0.57 11.64
N SER A 9 -37.01 0.29 12.20
CA SER A 9 -37.36 1.57 11.61
C SER A 9 -37.07 2.67 12.61
N SER A 10 -36.55 3.83 12.16
CA SER A 10 -36.21 5.04 12.94
C SER A 10 -36.32 4.94 14.47
N GLY A 11 -35.50 4.13 15.11
CA GLY A 11 -35.35 4.04 16.57
C GLY A 11 -36.09 2.91 17.28
N ALA A 12 -36.86 2.08 16.61
CA ALA A 12 -37.50 0.91 17.21
C ALA A 12 -37.06 -0.40 16.54
N GLU A 13 -36.40 -1.28 17.29
CA GLU A 13 -36.12 -2.65 16.83
C GLU A 13 -37.45 -3.44 16.78
N LYS A 14 -37.71 -4.04 15.62
CA LYS A 14 -38.75 -5.06 15.49
C LYS A 14 -38.08 -6.35 15.09
N ASP A 15 -38.11 -7.35 15.96
CA ASP A 15 -37.66 -8.69 15.64
C ASP A 15 -38.55 -9.27 14.52
N THR A 16 -37.96 -9.54 13.38
CA THR A 16 -38.54 -10.41 12.37
C THR A 16 -37.74 -11.69 12.43
N ALA A 17 -38.23 -12.68 13.18
CA ALA A 17 -37.62 -14.00 13.22
C ALA A 17 -37.74 -14.65 11.83
N ILE A 18 -36.70 -14.56 11.06
CA ILE A 18 -36.49 -15.39 9.87
C ILE A 18 -35.54 -16.51 10.29
N VAL A 19 -36.05 -17.77 10.21
CA VAL A 19 -35.18 -18.92 10.41
C VAL A 19 -34.27 -19.03 9.21
N TRP A 20 -32.99 -18.84 9.45
CA TRP A 20 -31.93 -18.88 8.44
C TRP A 20 -31.45 -20.32 8.29
N ASN A 21 -31.38 -20.81 7.08
CA ASN A 21 -30.70 -22.06 6.74
C ASN A 21 -29.21 -21.75 6.54
N GLU A 22 -28.31 -22.62 7.04
CA GLU A 22 -26.86 -22.46 6.92
C GLU A 22 -26.35 -22.27 5.48
N ASP A 23 -27.14 -22.67 4.49
CA ASP A 23 -26.84 -22.54 3.06
C ASP A 23 -27.29 -21.20 2.44
N GLU A 24 -28.05 -20.37 3.14
CA GLU A 24 -28.49 -19.07 2.62
C GLU A 24 -27.40 -18.02 2.79
N THR A 25 -26.97 -17.46 1.66
CA THR A 25 -25.89 -16.49 1.58
C THR A 25 -26.37 -15.11 1.11
N ARG A 26 -27.67 -14.94 1.00
CA ARG A 26 -28.30 -13.71 0.52
C ARG A 26 -29.60 -13.46 1.24
N PHE A 27 -29.68 -12.30 1.90
CA PHE A 27 -30.91 -11.75 2.42
C PHE A 27 -31.44 -10.71 1.42
N THR A 28 -32.70 -10.81 1.06
CA THR A 28 -33.40 -9.85 0.20
C THR A 28 -34.72 -9.47 0.85
N SER A 29 -34.98 -8.18 0.96
CA SER A 29 -36.26 -7.66 1.45
C SER A 29 -36.70 -6.44 0.64
N LEU A 30 -37.99 -6.36 0.36
CA LEU A 30 -38.60 -5.10 -0.06
C LEU A 30 -38.87 -4.24 1.15
N VAL A 31 -38.51 -2.97 1.06
CA VAL A 31 -38.75 -1.97 2.09
C VAL A 31 -40.26 -1.74 2.19
N ASP A 32 -40.84 -1.90 3.37
CA ASP A 32 -42.27 -1.73 3.61
C ASP A 32 -42.66 -0.39 4.25
N SER A 33 -41.65 0.38 4.70
CA SER A 33 -41.79 1.74 5.25
C SER A 33 -40.59 2.59 4.93
N ASP A 34 -40.77 3.88 4.76
CA ASP A 34 -39.65 4.82 4.61
C ASP A 34 -38.73 4.75 5.83
N ASP A 35 -37.42 4.92 5.61
CA ASP A 35 -36.36 4.85 6.63
C ASP A 35 -36.19 3.49 7.33
N ALA A 36 -36.65 2.40 6.73
CA ALA A 36 -36.39 1.07 7.25
C ALA A 36 -34.92 0.68 7.08
N ALA A 37 -34.33 0.07 8.10
CA ALA A 37 -33.01 -0.52 8.06
C ALA A 37 -33.09 -2.02 8.36
N TYR A 38 -32.15 -2.76 7.79
CA TYR A 38 -32.03 -4.20 8.00
C TYR A 38 -30.63 -4.53 8.47
N TRP A 39 -30.49 -5.60 9.25
CA TRP A 39 -29.19 -6.08 9.67
C TRP A 39 -29.16 -7.58 9.89
N VAL A 40 -27.96 -8.14 9.74
CA VAL A 40 -27.64 -9.54 10.04
C VAL A 40 -26.64 -9.56 11.17
N ASP A 41 -26.97 -10.23 12.26
CA ASP A 41 -26.19 -10.34 13.47
C ASP A 41 -25.46 -11.68 13.56
N PHE A 42 -24.16 -11.64 13.87
CA PHE A 42 -23.34 -12.80 14.22
C PHE A 42 -22.79 -12.61 15.62
N GLU A 43 -23.13 -13.50 16.55
CA GLU A 43 -22.61 -13.49 17.91
C GLU A 43 -21.55 -14.56 18.08
N LEU A 44 -20.36 -14.15 18.50
CA LEU A 44 -19.19 -14.99 18.71
C LEU A 44 -18.76 -14.96 20.17
N ASP A 45 -18.26 -16.10 20.67
CA ASP A 45 -17.44 -16.11 21.87
C ASP A 45 -16.04 -15.65 21.47
N ALA A 46 -15.66 -14.43 21.85
CA ALA A 46 -14.42 -13.78 21.44
C ALA A 46 -13.80 -12.95 22.58
N PRO A 47 -13.27 -13.61 23.63
CA PRO A 47 -12.54 -12.90 24.68
C PRO A 47 -11.41 -12.05 24.13
N ILE A 48 -11.22 -10.86 24.68
CA ILE A 48 -10.27 -9.86 24.18
C ILE A 48 -8.87 -10.45 24.06
N ASP A 49 -8.38 -11.12 25.09
CA ASP A 49 -7.00 -11.65 25.14
C ASP A 49 -6.78 -12.88 24.22
N ASP A 50 -7.86 -13.60 23.89
CA ASP A 50 -7.82 -14.81 23.05
C ASP A 50 -8.16 -14.54 21.58
N SER A 51 -8.60 -13.35 21.24
CA SER A 51 -9.09 -13.02 19.90
C SER A 51 -8.15 -12.06 19.16
N PHE A 52 -8.11 -12.19 17.83
CA PHE A 52 -7.54 -11.20 16.93
C PHE A 52 -8.62 -10.82 15.92
N ILE A 53 -8.97 -9.54 15.86
CA ILE A 53 -10.04 -9.02 14.99
C ILE A 53 -9.41 -8.19 13.88
N MET A 54 -9.74 -8.50 12.62
CA MET A 54 -9.27 -7.77 11.46
C MET A 54 -10.43 -7.35 10.57
N ILE A 55 -10.45 -6.08 10.20
CA ILE A 55 -11.23 -5.52 9.08
C ILE A 55 -10.19 -4.97 8.08
N PRO A 56 -10.10 -5.50 6.85
CA PRO A 56 -9.03 -5.16 5.90
C PRO A 56 -8.87 -3.65 5.70
N ALA A 57 -7.66 -3.14 5.91
CA ALA A 57 -7.26 -1.73 5.89
C ALA A 57 -7.95 -0.81 6.92
N CYS A 58 -8.92 -1.29 7.65
CA CYS A 58 -9.70 -0.50 8.61
C CYS A 58 -9.29 -0.75 10.06
N ALA A 59 -9.08 -2.02 10.44
CA ALA A 59 -8.70 -2.37 11.81
C ALA A 59 -7.84 -3.62 11.86
N TYR A 60 -6.79 -3.57 12.67
CA TYR A 60 -5.88 -4.67 12.98
C TYR A 60 -5.87 -4.88 14.49
N ASN A 61 -6.21 -6.09 14.92
CA ASN A 61 -6.53 -6.42 16.31
C ASN A 61 -7.61 -5.48 16.92
N GLY A 62 -8.60 -5.10 16.09
CA GLY A 62 -9.63 -4.15 16.47
C GLY A 62 -9.11 -2.74 16.76
N ASN A 63 -7.89 -2.40 16.32
CA ASN A 63 -7.19 -1.14 16.64
C ASN A 63 -7.11 -0.86 18.16
N ARG A 64 -6.91 -1.89 18.98
CA ARG A 64 -6.86 -1.81 20.45
C ARG A 64 -5.56 -1.21 20.95
N PHE A 65 -5.27 0.04 20.54
CA PHE A 65 -4.07 0.80 20.91
C PHE A 65 -4.43 2.06 21.69
N GLU A 66 -3.45 2.64 22.35
CA GLU A 66 -3.61 3.94 23.02
C GLU A 66 -3.90 5.03 21.97
N THR A 67 -5.00 5.75 22.14
CA THR A 67 -5.36 6.89 21.28
C THR A 67 -5.03 8.21 21.96
N VAL A 68 -4.48 9.16 21.17
CA VAL A 68 -4.17 10.51 21.65
C VAL A 68 -4.86 11.53 20.75
N ASN A 69 -5.64 12.44 21.37
CA ASN A 69 -6.36 13.48 20.63
C ASN A 69 -5.44 14.66 20.34
N ARG A 70 -4.98 14.77 19.10
CA ARG A 70 -4.08 15.83 18.61
C ARG A 70 -4.49 16.27 17.22
N GLY A 71 -4.19 17.54 16.90
CA GLY A 71 -4.39 18.06 15.54
C GLY A 71 -3.53 17.34 14.51
N TYR A 72 -3.96 17.34 13.27
CA TYR A 72 -3.21 16.76 12.16
C TYR A 72 -2.13 17.73 11.63
N PRO A 73 -0.90 17.26 11.35
CA PRO A 73 -0.39 15.92 11.65
C PRO A 73 -0.10 15.73 13.15
N PRO A 74 -0.52 14.60 13.76
CA PRO A 74 -0.24 14.36 15.17
C PRO A 74 1.25 14.09 15.40
N MET A 75 1.82 14.73 16.43
CA MET A 75 3.24 14.61 16.76
C MET A 75 3.44 13.97 18.14
N PHE A 76 4.57 13.29 18.34
CA PHE A 76 4.96 12.78 19.65
C PHE A 76 5.30 13.94 20.59
N LEU A 77 4.84 13.85 21.84
CA LEU A 77 5.30 14.74 22.89
C LEU A 77 6.69 14.27 23.38
N GLU A 78 7.46 15.18 23.97
CA GLU A 78 8.78 14.85 24.52
C GLU A 78 8.71 13.71 25.56
N SER A 79 7.66 13.68 26.37
CA SER A 79 7.40 12.60 27.35
C SER A 79 7.07 11.24 26.73
N GLU A 80 6.82 11.18 25.42
CA GLU A 80 6.48 9.98 24.67
C GLU A 80 7.62 9.52 23.77
N MET A 81 8.74 10.24 23.76
CA MET A 81 9.94 9.88 23.03
C MET A 81 10.78 8.88 23.83
N GLY A 82 11.50 8.03 23.13
CA GLY A 82 12.38 7.04 23.73
C GLY A 82 12.58 5.83 22.83
N VAL A 83 13.41 4.90 23.28
CA VAL A 83 13.77 3.68 22.53
C VAL A 83 12.60 2.68 22.50
N ASP A 84 11.95 2.50 23.64
CA ASP A 84 10.83 1.57 23.81
C ASP A 84 9.56 2.36 24.14
N VAL A 85 8.84 2.76 23.13
CA VAL A 85 7.57 3.49 23.28
C VAL A 85 6.40 2.60 22.89
N PRO A 86 5.26 2.67 23.62
CA PRO A 86 4.07 1.96 23.22
C PRO A 86 3.48 2.53 21.93
N VAL A 87 2.81 1.69 21.15
CA VAL A 87 2.08 2.13 19.95
C VAL A 87 1.00 3.13 20.33
N ARG A 88 1.03 4.29 19.71
CA ARG A 88 0.03 5.35 19.83
C ARG A 88 -0.50 5.74 18.46
N MET A 89 -1.79 6.05 18.43
CA MET A 89 -2.45 6.51 17.21
C MET A 89 -3.40 7.68 17.52
N ALA A 90 -3.80 8.39 16.46
CA ALA A 90 -4.84 9.41 16.56
C ALA A 90 -6.24 8.78 16.76
N PRO A 91 -7.27 9.56 17.15
CA PRO A 91 -8.62 9.05 17.23
C PRO A 91 -9.13 8.54 15.89
N LEU A 92 -9.54 7.29 15.86
CA LEU A 92 -10.08 6.58 14.70
C LEU A 92 -11.01 5.47 15.19
N PRO A 93 -11.81 4.82 14.35
CA PRO A 93 -12.62 3.69 14.77
C PRO A 93 -11.76 2.59 15.39
N HIS A 94 -12.05 2.26 16.65
CA HIS A 94 -11.32 1.25 17.42
C HIS A 94 -12.22 0.61 18.48
N LEU A 95 -11.83 -0.59 18.89
CA LEU A 95 -12.31 -1.21 20.11
C LEU A 95 -11.36 -0.84 21.25
N GLU A 96 -11.87 -0.67 22.44
CA GLU A 96 -11.03 -0.39 23.61
C GLU A 96 -10.08 -1.56 23.91
N PRO A 97 -8.88 -1.29 24.43
CA PRO A 97 -7.95 -2.34 24.84
C PRO A 97 -8.52 -3.27 25.90
N LYS A 98 -9.45 -2.78 26.71
CA LYS A 98 -10.12 -3.53 27.78
C LYS A 98 -11.57 -3.06 27.95
N GLY A 99 -12.42 -3.99 28.40
CA GLY A 99 -13.82 -3.70 28.72
C GLY A 99 -14.74 -3.65 27.51
N ASP A 100 -15.97 -3.23 27.76
CA ASP A 100 -17.01 -3.13 26.73
C ASP A 100 -16.73 -1.95 25.80
N SER A 101 -16.91 -2.17 24.51
CA SER A 101 -16.64 -1.15 23.50
C SER A 101 -17.35 -1.44 22.18
N PHE A 102 -17.41 -0.46 21.31
CA PHE A 102 -17.97 -0.61 19.99
C PHE A 102 -17.18 0.13 18.91
N MET A 103 -17.32 -0.33 17.67
CA MET A 103 -16.76 0.31 16.49
C MET A 103 -17.77 0.21 15.36
N ASP A 104 -18.11 1.34 14.73
CA ASP A 104 -18.98 1.41 13.56
C ASP A 104 -18.17 1.91 12.36
N VAL A 105 -18.26 1.20 11.23
CA VAL A 105 -17.56 1.53 9.98
C VAL A 105 -18.44 1.27 8.77
N THR A 106 -18.16 1.95 7.65
CA THR A 106 -18.82 1.72 6.37
C THR A 106 -18.00 0.80 5.47
N THR A 107 -18.61 0.25 4.44
CA THR A 107 -17.88 -0.51 3.41
C THR A 107 -16.81 0.33 2.71
N GLY A 108 -17.05 1.64 2.58
CA GLY A 108 -16.04 2.57 2.06
C GLY A 108 -14.80 2.72 2.95
N ASP A 109 -14.81 2.26 4.21
CA ASP A 109 -13.66 2.25 5.11
C ASP A 109 -12.76 1.02 4.97
N MET A 110 -13.06 0.10 4.04
CA MET A 110 -12.43 -1.22 3.95
C MET A 110 -11.79 -1.47 2.59
N ALA A 111 -10.64 -2.13 2.57
CA ALA A 111 -10.05 -2.63 1.31
C ALA A 111 -10.81 -3.85 0.75
N THR A 112 -11.48 -4.59 1.62
CA THR A 112 -12.41 -5.67 1.28
C THR A 112 -13.54 -5.64 2.30
N PRO A 113 -14.82 -5.61 1.90
CA PRO A 113 -15.93 -5.72 2.83
C PRO A 113 -15.94 -7.11 3.51
N CYS A 114 -15.23 -7.18 4.64
CA CYS A 114 -15.02 -8.42 5.38
C CYS A 114 -14.69 -8.14 6.84
N VAL A 115 -15.17 -9.02 7.73
CA VAL A 115 -14.70 -9.11 9.13
C VAL A 115 -14.09 -10.48 9.34
N CYS A 116 -12.89 -10.51 9.90
CA CYS A 116 -12.17 -11.73 10.26
C CYS A 116 -11.94 -11.76 11.76
N VAL A 117 -12.19 -12.90 12.40
CA VAL A 117 -11.95 -13.11 13.83
C VAL A 117 -11.21 -14.43 14.03
N LEU A 118 -10.01 -14.37 14.58
CA LEU A 118 -9.26 -15.55 15.02
C LEU A 118 -9.48 -15.77 16.51
N ARG A 119 -9.87 -16.97 16.90
CA ARG A 119 -9.87 -17.49 18.27
C ARG A 119 -8.63 -18.37 18.46
N LYS A 120 -7.60 -17.78 19.11
CA LYS A 120 -6.27 -18.39 19.22
C LYS A 120 -6.31 -19.74 19.94
N SER A 121 -6.97 -19.81 21.10
CA SER A 121 -7.07 -21.05 21.88
C SER A 121 -7.85 -22.15 21.19
N MET A 122 -8.82 -21.81 20.37
CA MET A 122 -9.65 -22.73 19.59
C MET A 122 -9.02 -23.10 18.24
N LYS A 123 -7.97 -22.40 17.81
CA LYS A 123 -7.38 -22.53 16.48
C LYS A 123 -8.44 -22.43 15.37
N GLN A 124 -9.32 -21.46 15.50
CA GLN A 124 -10.46 -21.29 14.60
C GLN A 124 -10.58 -19.85 14.14
N ALA A 125 -10.71 -19.65 12.81
CA ALA A 125 -11.00 -18.38 12.22
C ALA A 125 -12.45 -18.33 11.71
N PHE A 126 -13.10 -17.21 11.96
CA PHE A 126 -14.39 -16.83 11.41
C PHE A 126 -14.20 -15.71 10.41
N PHE A 127 -14.84 -15.82 9.24
CA PHE A 127 -14.88 -14.80 8.21
C PHE A 127 -16.31 -14.52 7.82
N VAL A 128 -16.66 -13.26 7.66
CA VAL A 128 -17.88 -12.85 6.96
C VAL A 128 -17.53 -11.81 5.92
N PHE A 129 -17.69 -12.16 4.65
CA PHE A 129 -17.62 -11.26 3.50
C PHE A 129 -19.03 -10.79 3.17
N PHE A 130 -19.20 -9.56 2.70
CA PHE A 130 -20.50 -9.01 2.37
C PHE A 130 -20.42 -7.99 1.23
N ASN A 131 -21.57 -7.67 0.60
CA ASN A 131 -21.61 -6.72 -0.50
C ASN A 131 -21.49 -5.27 -0.04
N GLN A 132 -21.05 -4.39 -0.95
CA GLN A 132 -20.80 -2.99 -0.64
C GLN A 132 -22.06 -2.24 -0.24
N GLU A 133 -23.14 -2.41 -1.01
CA GLU A 133 -24.27 -1.49 -0.98
C GLU A 133 -25.59 -2.14 -1.36
N SER A 134 -26.67 -1.41 -1.08
CA SER A 134 -27.98 -1.55 -1.70
C SER A 134 -28.51 -0.15 -2.03
N HIS A 135 -29.06 0.05 -3.23
CA HIS A 135 -29.60 1.34 -3.67
C HIS A 135 -28.62 2.51 -3.60
N GLU A 136 -27.37 2.31 -4.01
CA GLU A 136 -26.31 3.33 -3.94
C GLU A 136 -26.01 3.81 -2.49
N LEU A 137 -26.47 3.08 -1.48
CA LEU A 137 -26.23 3.34 -0.07
C LEU A 137 -25.29 2.28 0.50
N ASN A 138 -24.11 2.70 0.95
CA ASN A 138 -23.14 1.79 1.52
C ASN A 138 -23.71 0.99 2.69
N HIS A 139 -23.34 -0.27 2.76
CA HIS A 139 -23.51 -1.08 3.95
C HIS A 139 -22.50 -0.69 5.03
N GLY A 140 -22.74 -1.13 6.23
CA GLY A 140 -21.85 -0.89 7.37
C GLY A 140 -21.68 -2.13 8.24
N VAL A 141 -20.67 -2.05 9.10
CA VAL A 141 -20.42 -3.03 10.15
C VAL A 141 -20.39 -2.32 11.51
N THR A 142 -21.13 -2.88 12.45
CA THR A 142 -20.94 -2.63 13.87
C THR A 142 -20.22 -3.82 14.48
N LEU A 143 -19.11 -3.58 15.17
CA LEU A 143 -18.53 -4.50 16.13
C LEU A 143 -18.88 -4.03 17.54
N GLU A 144 -19.37 -4.93 18.38
CA GLU A 144 -19.70 -4.62 19.77
C GLU A 144 -19.14 -5.71 20.69
N GLN A 145 -18.17 -5.33 21.51
CA GLN A 145 -17.57 -6.19 22.51
C GLN A 145 -18.32 -6.00 23.83
N THR A 146 -18.85 -7.07 24.39
CA THR A 146 -19.47 -7.07 25.72
C THR A 146 -18.95 -8.27 26.49
N GLY A 147 -18.05 -8.05 27.43
CA GLY A 147 -17.31 -9.10 28.12
C GLY A 147 -16.58 -10.00 27.10
N ASP A 148 -16.87 -11.31 27.15
CA ASP A 148 -16.28 -12.30 26.23
C ASP A 148 -17.05 -12.49 24.92
N LYS A 149 -18.09 -11.69 24.67
CA LYS A 149 -18.91 -11.75 23.47
C LYS A 149 -18.56 -10.65 22.49
N LEU A 150 -18.50 -11.01 21.21
CA LEU A 150 -18.39 -10.10 20.09
C LEU A 150 -19.64 -10.23 19.21
N LEU A 151 -20.39 -9.15 19.10
CA LEU A 151 -21.44 -9.01 18.11
C LEU A 151 -20.83 -8.38 16.83
N ILE A 152 -21.01 -9.04 15.69
CA ILE A 152 -20.75 -8.50 14.36
C ILE A 152 -22.11 -8.26 13.72
N ARG A 153 -22.42 -7.01 13.43
CA ARG A 153 -23.68 -6.61 12.80
C ARG A 153 -23.44 -6.03 11.42
N LEU A 154 -23.85 -6.72 10.38
CA LEU A 154 -23.91 -6.15 9.05
C LEU A 154 -25.17 -5.31 8.92
N ARG A 155 -25.07 -4.07 8.48
CA ARG A 155 -26.21 -3.13 8.37
C ARG A 155 -26.39 -2.68 6.93
N ALA A 156 -27.64 -2.61 6.51
CA ALA A 156 -28.06 -2.08 5.23
C ALA A 156 -29.26 -1.14 5.43
N PRO A 157 -29.07 0.14 5.19
CA PRO A 157 -27.84 0.89 4.94
C PRO A 157 -26.98 1.11 6.19
N SER A 158 -25.73 1.62 5.99
CA SER A 158 -24.83 1.95 7.11
C SER A 158 -25.40 3.06 8.00
N LYS A 159 -25.17 2.94 9.30
CA LYS A 159 -25.42 3.99 10.28
C LYS A 159 -24.39 3.91 11.40
N ARG A 160 -23.63 4.98 11.59
CA ARG A 160 -22.55 5.04 12.58
C ARG A 160 -22.99 5.87 13.79
N ARG A 161 -22.70 5.40 14.99
CA ARG A 161 -22.89 6.17 16.24
C ARG A 161 -21.89 7.30 16.38
N LEU A 162 -20.66 7.08 15.90
CA LEU A 162 -19.58 8.06 15.89
C LEU A 162 -19.00 8.15 14.47
N VAL A 163 -18.77 9.35 13.99
CA VAL A 163 -18.11 9.65 12.72
C VAL A 163 -16.79 10.35 13.00
N TYR A 164 -15.73 9.84 12.43
CA TYR A 164 -14.37 10.35 12.58
C TYR A 164 -13.97 11.12 11.32
N HIS A 165 -13.35 12.28 11.48
CA HIS A 165 -12.85 13.09 10.36
C HIS A 165 -11.36 13.37 10.55
N MET A 166 -10.51 12.76 9.70
CA MET A 166 -9.07 12.90 9.81
C MET A 166 -8.60 14.36 9.66
N ALA A 167 -9.02 15.05 8.62
CA ALA A 167 -8.56 16.41 8.35
C ALA A 167 -8.91 17.40 9.45
N ARG A 168 -9.99 17.15 10.20
CA ARG A 168 -10.42 17.97 11.34
C ARG A 168 -9.94 17.40 12.68
N MET A 169 -9.44 16.17 12.69
CA MET A 169 -9.14 15.40 13.91
C MET A 169 -10.31 15.44 14.90
N SER A 170 -11.54 15.39 14.39
CA SER A 170 -12.76 15.45 15.15
C SER A 170 -13.50 14.13 15.15
N VAL A 171 -14.18 13.87 16.26
CA VAL A 171 -15.14 12.78 16.42
C VAL A 171 -16.49 13.43 16.68
N GLU A 172 -17.45 13.16 15.83
CA GLU A 172 -18.79 13.75 15.91
C GLU A 172 -19.82 12.64 16.20
N PRO A 173 -20.80 12.91 17.10
CA PRO A 173 -21.90 11.98 17.27
C PRO A 173 -22.75 11.96 16.01
N GLU A 174 -23.24 10.79 15.64
CA GLU A 174 -24.13 10.47 14.55
C GLU A 174 -24.45 11.61 13.56
N SER A 175 -23.63 11.71 12.52
CA SER A 175 -23.82 12.71 11.45
C SER A 175 -24.13 12.06 10.09
N ASP A 176 -24.38 10.75 10.06
CA ASP A 176 -24.82 10.09 8.83
C ASP A 176 -26.17 10.67 8.37
N PRO A 177 -26.32 10.99 7.07
CA PRO A 177 -27.58 11.52 6.58
C PRO A 177 -28.72 10.53 6.83
N PRO A 178 -29.95 11.03 7.03
CA PRO A 178 -31.12 10.16 7.05
C PRO A 178 -31.10 9.32 5.76
N MET A 179 -31.31 8.03 5.95
CA MET A 179 -31.33 7.11 4.83
C MET A 179 -32.63 7.28 4.08
N SER A 180 -32.56 7.70 2.82
CA SER A 180 -33.73 7.86 1.96
C SER A 180 -34.14 6.54 1.29
N VAL A 181 -34.20 5.46 2.07
CA VAL A 181 -34.78 4.21 1.61
C VAL A 181 -36.29 4.39 1.59
N LYS A 182 -36.90 4.15 0.47
CA LYS A 182 -38.35 4.33 0.27
C LYS A 182 -39.05 2.98 0.24
N LYS A 183 -40.32 3.01 0.59
CA LYS A 183 -41.17 1.84 0.44
C LYS A 183 -41.12 1.33 -1.01
N GLY A 184 -40.79 0.06 -1.15
CA GLY A 184 -40.68 -0.62 -2.46
C GLY A 184 -39.23 -0.75 -2.97
N ASP A 185 -38.25 -0.09 -2.33
CA ASP A 185 -36.84 -0.33 -2.61
C ASP A 185 -36.46 -1.74 -2.20
N GLU A 186 -35.46 -2.31 -2.88
CA GLU A 186 -34.96 -3.65 -2.56
C GLU A 186 -33.67 -3.53 -1.76
N ILE A 187 -33.62 -4.07 -0.56
CA ILE A 187 -32.39 -4.20 0.24
C ILE A 187 -31.85 -5.61 0.09
N VAL A 188 -30.58 -5.72 -0.28
CA VAL A 188 -29.88 -6.99 -0.45
C VAL A 188 -28.61 -7.00 0.39
N ILE A 189 -28.56 -7.88 1.42
CA ILE A 189 -27.34 -8.18 2.16
C ILE A 189 -26.83 -9.54 1.67
N GLU A 190 -25.95 -9.51 0.67
CA GLU A 190 -25.25 -10.70 0.23
C GLU A 190 -24.02 -10.92 1.10
N HIS A 191 -23.79 -12.16 1.57
CA HIS A 191 -22.67 -12.47 2.43
C HIS A 191 -22.19 -13.91 2.25
N ARG A 192 -20.94 -14.15 2.62
CA ARG A 192 -20.32 -15.48 2.65
C ARG A 192 -19.64 -15.66 3.99
N VAL A 193 -19.98 -16.72 4.68
CA VAL A 193 -19.44 -17.05 6.01
C VAL A 193 -18.55 -18.27 5.91
N PHE A 194 -17.38 -18.18 6.53
CA PHE A 194 -16.46 -19.31 6.66
C PHE A 194 -16.03 -19.47 8.12
N THR A 195 -16.04 -20.71 8.58
CA THR A 195 -15.43 -21.10 9.84
C THR A 195 -14.35 -22.15 9.53
N LEU A 196 -13.09 -21.79 9.72
CA LEU A 196 -11.95 -22.57 9.26
C LEU A 196 -10.97 -22.84 10.39
N HIS A 197 -10.24 -23.95 10.30
CA HIS A 197 -9.08 -24.16 11.14
C HIS A 197 -8.02 -23.11 10.85
N CYS A 198 -7.39 -22.54 11.90
CA CYS A 198 -6.41 -21.48 11.77
C CYS A 198 -5.52 -21.45 13.00
N ASP A 199 -4.25 -21.76 12.82
CA ASP A 199 -3.28 -21.92 13.92
C ASP A 199 -2.65 -20.60 14.37
N SER A 200 -2.63 -19.57 13.50
CA SER A 200 -1.91 -18.32 13.74
C SER A 200 -2.53 -17.12 13.02
N ILE A 201 -2.05 -15.92 13.37
CA ILE A 201 -2.43 -14.69 12.66
C ILE A 201 -1.90 -14.69 11.22
N THR A 202 -0.70 -15.22 10.98
CA THR A 202 -0.16 -15.32 9.62
C THR A 202 -1.01 -16.25 8.75
N GLU A 203 -1.53 -17.34 9.33
CA GLU A 203 -2.47 -18.22 8.64
C GLU A 203 -3.84 -17.57 8.41
N LEU A 204 -4.31 -16.72 9.34
CA LEU A 204 -5.52 -15.92 9.12
C LEU A 204 -5.38 -15.06 7.86
N TYR A 205 -4.23 -14.41 7.67
CA TYR A 205 -3.94 -13.61 6.50
C TYR A 205 -3.85 -14.45 5.22
N ARG A 206 -3.26 -15.65 5.28
CA ARG A 206 -3.25 -16.59 4.15
C ARG A 206 -4.67 -16.99 3.74
N LEU A 207 -5.51 -17.38 4.71
CA LEU A 207 -6.90 -17.73 4.46
C LEU A 207 -7.72 -16.56 3.88
N PHE A 208 -7.46 -15.33 4.38
CA PHE A 208 -8.05 -14.13 3.81
C PHE A 208 -7.58 -13.92 2.35
N PHE A 209 -6.28 -14.00 2.09
CA PHE A 209 -5.70 -13.82 0.76
C PHE A 209 -6.33 -14.76 -0.28
N GLU A 210 -6.55 -16.02 0.06
CA GLU A 210 -7.20 -17.01 -0.81
C GLU A 210 -8.68 -16.70 -1.09
N LYS A 211 -9.35 -15.96 -0.20
CA LYS A 211 -10.80 -15.73 -0.26
C LYS A 211 -11.21 -14.29 -0.54
N ARG A 212 -10.23 -13.36 -0.61
CA ARG A 212 -10.49 -11.91 -0.68
C ARG A 212 -11.41 -11.47 -1.83
N GLN A 213 -11.55 -12.28 -2.87
CA GLN A 213 -12.40 -12.02 -4.04
C GLN A 213 -13.58 -12.98 -4.16
N VAL A 214 -14.03 -13.60 -3.06
CA VAL A 214 -15.11 -14.61 -3.08
C VAL A 214 -16.46 -14.05 -3.54
N LEU A 215 -16.70 -12.75 -3.36
CA LEU A 215 -17.92 -12.06 -3.81
C LEU A 215 -17.72 -11.20 -5.05
N TYR A 216 -16.47 -10.77 -5.31
CA TYR A 216 -16.15 -9.81 -6.36
C TYR A 216 -14.96 -10.27 -7.17
N HIS A 217 -15.09 -10.12 -8.47
CA HIS A 217 -13.97 -10.28 -9.41
C HIS A 217 -13.82 -8.96 -10.14
N GLY A 218 -12.82 -8.16 -9.79
CA GLY A 218 -12.51 -6.93 -10.49
C GLY A 218 -12.22 -7.21 -11.97
N ALA A 219 -12.85 -6.46 -12.85
CA ALA A 219 -12.58 -6.52 -14.29
C ALA A 219 -11.63 -5.37 -14.67
N PRO A 220 -10.37 -5.64 -15.03
CA PRO A 220 -9.45 -4.60 -15.45
C PRO A 220 -10.00 -3.83 -16.65
N GLN A 221 -9.98 -2.49 -16.58
CA GLN A 221 -10.29 -1.60 -17.71
C GLN A 221 -9.00 -1.04 -18.30
N ALA A 222 -8.79 -1.28 -19.59
CA ALA A 222 -7.67 -0.72 -20.32
C ALA A 222 -7.98 0.72 -20.74
N ASN A 223 -7.17 1.70 -20.31
CA ASN A 223 -7.31 3.10 -20.66
C ASN A 223 -6.00 3.80 -21.06
N LEU A 224 -4.88 3.54 -20.40
CA LEU A 224 -3.60 4.19 -20.68
C LEU A 224 -2.46 3.18 -20.59
N PRO A 225 -1.85 2.77 -21.73
CA PRO A 225 -0.69 1.87 -21.74
C PRO A 225 0.46 2.42 -20.91
N PHE A 226 1.22 1.55 -20.25
CA PHE A 226 2.37 1.93 -19.42
C PHE A 226 3.43 2.72 -20.20
N SER A 227 3.66 2.36 -21.46
CA SER A 227 4.59 3.10 -22.31
C SER A 227 4.13 4.53 -22.60
N ARG A 228 2.81 4.75 -22.79
CA ARG A 228 2.27 6.09 -23.00
C ARG A 228 2.35 6.93 -21.72
N TYR A 229 2.07 6.32 -20.56
CA TYR A 229 2.30 6.98 -19.29
C TYR A 229 3.78 7.37 -19.10
N TRP A 230 4.71 6.45 -19.41
CA TRP A 230 6.15 6.68 -19.29
C TRP A 230 6.62 7.90 -20.11
N GLU A 231 6.19 8.01 -21.36
CA GLU A 231 6.52 9.17 -22.20
C GLU A 231 6.11 10.51 -21.58
N LEU A 232 4.89 10.55 -20.99
CA LEU A 232 4.39 11.74 -20.32
C LEU A 232 5.15 12.02 -19.02
N ALA A 233 5.43 10.98 -18.24
CA ALA A 233 6.10 11.07 -16.94
C ALA A 233 7.57 11.51 -17.11
N GLU A 234 8.32 10.90 -18.01
CA GLU A 234 9.70 11.28 -18.27
C GLU A 234 9.81 12.76 -18.68
N LYS A 235 8.93 13.20 -19.59
CA LYS A 235 8.87 14.61 -20.03
C LYS A 235 8.59 15.55 -18.86
N ARG A 236 7.60 15.22 -18.03
CA ARG A 236 7.22 16.04 -16.88
C ARG A 236 8.31 16.07 -15.81
N MET A 237 9.01 14.97 -15.57
CA MET A 237 10.07 14.91 -14.56
C MET A 237 11.18 15.93 -14.85
N GLN A 238 11.36 16.37 -16.11
CA GLN A 238 12.32 17.44 -16.41
C GLN A 238 11.94 18.77 -15.74
N ASP A 239 10.65 19.03 -15.49
CA ASP A 239 10.16 20.23 -14.79
C ASP A 239 10.47 20.18 -13.29
N HIS A 240 10.78 19.00 -12.75
CA HIS A 240 11.17 18.80 -11.34
C HIS A 240 12.67 18.92 -11.10
N TYR A 241 13.48 19.09 -12.15
CA TYR A 241 14.92 19.17 -12.00
C TYR A 241 15.37 20.58 -11.61
N ILE A 242 16.09 20.67 -10.49
CA ILE A 242 16.65 21.92 -9.96
C ILE A 242 18.08 22.08 -10.50
N GLU A 243 18.24 22.78 -11.61
CA GLU A 243 19.54 22.98 -12.30
C GLU A 243 20.62 23.52 -11.38
N LYS A 244 20.28 24.45 -10.49
CA LYS A 244 21.24 25.11 -9.58
C LYS A 244 21.95 24.13 -8.64
N ASP A 245 21.20 23.15 -8.16
CA ASP A 245 21.67 22.22 -7.12
C ASP A 245 21.92 20.80 -7.67
N GLY A 246 21.43 20.51 -8.88
CA GLY A 246 21.66 19.26 -9.59
C GLY A 246 20.86 18.08 -9.04
N TYR A 247 19.57 18.25 -8.78
CA TYR A 247 18.71 17.15 -8.32
C TYR A 247 17.26 17.26 -8.79
N TYR A 248 16.56 16.13 -8.84
CA TYR A 248 15.12 16.10 -9.02
C TYR A 248 14.40 16.37 -7.71
N ALA A 249 13.60 17.44 -7.67
CA ALA A 249 12.71 17.76 -6.56
C ALA A 249 11.53 16.78 -6.49
N ILE A 250 10.91 16.64 -5.31
CA ILE A 250 9.75 15.78 -5.12
C ILE A 250 8.43 16.43 -5.60
N LYS A 251 8.46 17.72 -5.95
CA LYS A 251 7.33 18.44 -6.54
C LYS A 251 7.86 19.57 -7.42
N ALA A 252 7.24 19.77 -8.57
CA ALA A 252 7.56 20.92 -9.40
C ALA A 252 7.27 22.23 -8.63
N ALA A 253 8.13 23.23 -8.81
CA ALA A 253 7.95 24.53 -8.22
C ALA A 253 6.61 25.14 -8.64
N ASP A 254 5.77 25.47 -7.70
CA ASP A 254 4.60 26.30 -7.86
C ASP A 254 4.81 27.63 -7.12
N ASP A 255 3.83 28.54 -7.18
CA ASP A 255 3.92 29.84 -6.53
C ASP A 255 4.01 29.79 -4.99
N ARG A 256 3.97 28.58 -4.40
CA ARG A 256 4.07 28.35 -2.96
C ARG A 256 5.29 27.52 -2.66
N PHE A 257 6.42 28.18 -2.44
CA PHE A 257 7.61 27.52 -1.96
C PHE A 257 7.35 26.83 -0.61
N SER A 258 7.65 25.54 -0.57
CA SER A 258 7.67 24.76 0.67
C SER A 258 8.98 23.97 0.75
N LYS A 259 9.64 23.99 1.93
CA LYS A 259 10.80 23.13 2.16
C LYS A 259 10.50 21.65 1.82
N PHE A 260 9.27 21.21 2.06
CA PHE A 260 8.82 19.84 1.76
C PHE A 260 8.63 19.55 0.27
N SER A 261 8.60 20.55 -0.60
CA SER A 261 8.42 20.37 -2.05
C SER A 261 9.74 20.21 -2.80
N ASN A 262 10.88 20.55 -2.21
CA ASN A 262 12.17 20.49 -2.87
C ASN A 262 12.74 19.07 -2.85
N TRP A 263 13.41 18.70 -1.79
CA TRP A 263 14.01 17.39 -1.62
C TRP A 263 13.60 16.77 -0.29
N GLN A 264 13.15 15.54 -0.35
CA GLN A 264 13.02 14.67 0.82
C GLN A 264 13.70 13.34 0.50
N ALA A 265 14.70 12.97 1.28
CA ALA A 265 15.43 11.72 1.09
C ALA A 265 14.48 10.50 1.14
N GLY A 266 14.57 9.58 0.21
CA GLY A 266 13.76 8.37 0.22
C GLY A 266 12.25 8.62 0.26
N TRP A 267 11.51 7.83 0.97
CA TRP A 267 10.06 7.82 1.25
C TRP A 267 9.15 8.40 0.15
N VAL A 268 9.05 9.73 0.03
CA VAL A 268 8.17 10.40 -0.96
C VAL A 268 8.84 10.62 -2.32
N GLY A 269 10.03 10.04 -2.52
CA GLY A 269 10.63 9.90 -3.84
C GLY A 269 12.00 10.49 -4.07
N GLY A 270 12.56 11.24 -3.12
CA GLY A 270 13.91 11.82 -3.29
C GLY A 270 14.99 10.76 -3.46
N GLY A 271 15.65 10.73 -4.62
CA GLY A 271 16.65 9.72 -4.97
C GLY A 271 16.08 8.35 -5.36
N ILE A 272 14.75 8.19 -5.44
CA ILE A 272 14.09 6.97 -5.90
C ILE A 272 13.68 7.09 -7.38
N SER A 273 13.11 8.23 -7.78
CA SER A 273 12.75 8.54 -9.17
C SER A 273 13.91 8.38 -10.15
N THR A 274 15.11 8.55 -9.65
CA THR A 274 16.35 8.45 -10.42
C THR A 274 16.62 7.05 -10.95
N LEU A 275 16.22 5.99 -10.25
CA LEU A 275 16.42 4.63 -10.75
C LEU A 275 15.67 4.36 -12.08
N PRO A 276 14.36 4.54 -12.21
CA PRO A 276 13.68 4.35 -13.49
C PRO A 276 14.16 5.34 -14.57
N LEU A 277 14.41 6.61 -14.24
CA LEU A 277 14.91 7.61 -15.19
C LEU A 277 16.33 7.27 -15.68
N MET A 278 17.16 6.68 -14.84
CA MET A 278 18.51 6.25 -15.16
C MET A 278 18.54 5.07 -16.13
N VAL A 279 17.68 4.08 -15.89
CA VAL A 279 17.67 2.82 -16.65
C VAL A 279 16.88 2.95 -17.96
N GLU A 280 15.68 3.52 -17.89
CA GLU A 280 14.71 3.55 -18.99
C GLU A 280 14.65 4.89 -19.73
N GLY A 281 15.18 5.95 -19.12
CA GLY A 281 15.04 7.31 -19.63
C GLY A 281 16.02 7.67 -20.74
N SER A 282 15.79 8.85 -21.33
CA SER A 282 16.65 9.49 -22.30
C SER A 282 18.05 9.76 -21.73
N GLU A 283 19.00 10.12 -22.60
CA GLU A 283 20.34 10.51 -22.19
C GLU A 283 20.35 11.69 -21.19
N LEU A 284 19.43 12.65 -21.39
CA LEU A 284 19.24 13.76 -20.45
C LEU A 284 18.73 13.29 -19.09
N SER A 285 17.72 12.42 -19.08
CA SER A 285 17.16 11.84 -17.83
C SER A 285 18.22 11.04 -17.08
N ARG A 286 19.02 10.26 -17.79
CA ARG A 286 20.14 9.49 -17.20
C ARG A 286 21.18 10.41 -16.57
N LYS A 287 21.62 11.45 -17.31
CA LYS A 287 22.58 12.42 -16.80
C LYS A 287 22.07 13.08 -15.51
N ARG A 288 20.84 13.61 -15.53
CA ARG A 288 20.22 14.28 -14.37
C ARG A 288 20.00 13.32 -13.19
N SER A 289 19.78 12.03 -13.48
CA SER A 289 19.69 11.00 -12.44
C SER A 289 21.03 10.76 -11.76
N VAL A 290 22.13 10.74 -12.52
CA VAL A 290 23.49 10.64 -11.97
C VAL A 290 23.81 11.89 -11.13
N ASP A 291 23.52 13.09 -11.65
CA ASP A 291 23.70 14.34 -10.89
C ASP A 291 22.94 14.29 -9.54
N THR A 292 21.68 13.76 -9.55
CA THR A 292 20.85 13.60 -8.34
C THR A 292 21.42 12.56 -7.38
N LEU A 293 21.95 11.45 -7.89
CA LEU A 293 22.62 10.43 -7.07
C LEU A 293 23.87 11.01 -6.38
N GLU A 294 24.64 11.81 -7.11
CA GLU A 294 25.78 12.54 -6.56
C GLU A 294 25.35 13.57 -5.51
N PHE A 295 24.26 14.31 -5.77
CA PHE A 295 23.68 15.24 -4.80
C PHE A 295 23.30 14.49 -3.51
N ALA A 296 22.57 13.38 -3.60
CA ALA A 296 22.21 12.55 -2.45
C ALA A 296 23.45 12.13 -1.64
N GLY A 297 24.52 11.72 -2.33
CA GLY A 297 25.79 11.35 -1.70
C GLY A 297 26.45 12.48 -0.89
N ARG A 298 26.09 13.75 -1.16
CA ARG A 298 26.62 14.94 -0.44
C ARG A 298 25.72 15.36 0.73
N THR A 299 24.48 14.87 0.83
CA THR A 299 23.49 15.27 1.84
C THR A 299 23.51 14.38 3.09
N GLN A 300 24.68 13.97 3.52
CA GLN A 300 24.89 13.10 4.66
C GLN A 300 25.54 13.82 5.85
N SER A 301 25.06 13.54 7.05
CA SER A 301 25.68 13.93 8.30
C SER A 301 27.04 13.24 8.50
N LYS A 302 27.80 13.69 9.50
CA LYS A 302 29.07 13.02 9.88
C LYS A 302 28.84 11.60 10.39
N ALA A 303 27.70 11.33 11.03
CA ALA A 303 27.31 10.01 11.50
C ALA A 303 26.81 9.07 10.39
N GLY A 304 26.74 9.53 9.13
CA GLY A 304 26.35 8.70 7.98
C GLY A 304 24.86 8.74 7.66
N TRP A 305 24.05 9.46 8.41
CA TRP A 305 22.62 9.60 8.16
C TRP A 305 22.34 10.62 7.08
N PHE A 306 21.42 10.32 6.15
CA PHE A 306 20.92 11.32 5.22
C PHE A 306 20.02 12.31 5.97
N TYR A 307 20.21 13.60 5.67
CA TYR A 307 19.27 14.60 6.14
C TYR A 307 17.92 14.43 5.43
N GLY A 308 16.83 14.51 6.19
CA GLY A 308 15.50 14.22 5.69
C GLY A 308 15.03 15.20 4.64
N ILE A 309 15.42 16.47 4.72
CA ILE A 309 14.94 17.56 3.86
C ILE A 309 16.09 18.48 3.45
N TRP A 310 16.05 18.89 2.18
CA TRP A 310 16.92 19.93 1.63
C TRP A 310 16.10 20.91 0.80
N ALA A 311 16.28 22.20 1.02
CA ALA A 311 15.62 23.23 0.24
C ALA A 311 16.48 24.50 0.20
N GLU A 312 16.59 25.15 -0.98
CA GLU A 312 17.32 26.39 -1.19
C GLU A 312 18.77 26.44 -0.63
N GLY A 313 19.49 25.33 -0.78
CA GLY A 313 20.86 25.23 -0.29
C GLY A 313 20.99 25.04 1.21
N LYS A 314 19.90 24.71 1.92
CA LYS A 314 19.87 24.48 3.36
C LYS A 314 19.36 23.09 3.71
N ILE A 315 19.91 22.53 4.77
CA ILE A 315 19.46 21.31 5.40
C ILE A 315 18.34 21.65 6.39
N TYR A 316 17.30 20.81 6.40
CA TYR A 316 16.25 20.81 7.41
C TYR A 316 16.09 19.40 7.95
N TYR A 317 15.73 19.33 9.23
CA TYR A 317 15.42 18.06 9.87
C TYR A 317 13.95 17.67 9.61
N ASP A 318 13.68 16.38 9.74
CA ASP A 318 12.31 15.87 9.67
C ASP A 318 11.57 16.18 10.96
N ASP A 319 11.01 17.34 11.02
CA ASP A 319 9.92 17.60 11.95
C ASP A 319 8.75 18.18 11.17
N PHE A 320 7.62 17.85 11.64
CA PHE A 320 6.43 18.53 11.23
C PHE A 320 6.30 19.84 12.04
N GLU A 321 7.41 20.67 12.03
CA GLU A 321 7.57 22.01 12.57
C GLU A 321 7.90 22.17 14.07
N TYR A 322 7.94 21.10 14.90
CA TYR A 322 8.08 21.27 16.35
C TYR A 322 9.39 20.78 16.98
N TYR A 323 9.96 19.66 16.51
CA TYR A 323 11.05 18.98 17.22
C TYR A 323 12.31 18.72 16.39
N GLY A 324 12.25 18.89 15.08
CA GLY A 324 13.31 18.50 14.19
C GLY A 324 14.61 19.22 14.46
N GLU A 325 14.57 20.54 14.61
CA GLU A 325 15.76 21.33 14.91
C GLU A 325 16.31 21.03 16.31
N ARG A 326 15.43 20.84 17.31
CA ARG A 326 15.82 20.53 18.68
C ARG A 326 16.50 19.18 18.83
N TYR A 327 16.01 18.15 18.09
CA TYR A 327 16.52 16.79 18.18
C TYR A 327 17.27 16.34 16.94
N SER A 328 17.45 17.21 15.95
CA SER A 328 18.08 16.90 14.66
C SER A 328 17.51 15.63 14.01
N ILE A 329 16.17 15.52 13.99
CA ILE A 329 15.45 14.30 13.62
C ILE A 329 15.55 14.02 12.11
N THR A 330 15.79 12.76 11.75
CA THR A 330 15.53 12.19 10.42
C THR A 330 14.66 10.93 10.57
N MET A 331 13.76 10.71 9.61
CA MET A 331 13.02 9.45 9.55
C MET A 331 13.94 8.31 9.16
N LEU A 332 13.93 7.24 9.93
CA LEU A 332 14.66 6.02 9.57
C LEU A 332 14.29 5.53 8.17
N ARG A 333 12.99 5.52 7.85
CA ARG A 333 12.50 5.07 6.55
C ARG A 333 13.10 5.85 5.39
N LYS A 334 13.18 7.18 5.47
CA LYS A 334 13.82 8.00 4.43
C LYS A 334 15.25 7.56 4.15
N HIS A 335 16.00 7.34 5.22
CA HIS A 335 17.39 6.88 5.14
C HIS A 335 17.50 5.47 4.54
N ALA A 336 16.67 4.54 5.00
CA ALA A 336 16.74 3.15 4.58
C ALA A 336 16.27 2.97 3.11
N ASP A 337 15.19 3.64 2.72
CA ASP A 337 14.70 3.64 1.32
C ASP A 337 15.79 4.21 0.39
N LEU A 338 16.35 5.37 0.72
CA LEU A 338 17.41 5.97 -0.12
C LEU A 338 18.64 5.05 -0.21
N THR A 339 19.04 4.41 0.90
CA THR A 339 20.18 3.47 0.89
C THR A 339 19.90 2.26 -0.01
N TYR A 340 18.69 1.67 0.08
CA TYR A 340 18.28 0.56 -0.76
C TYR A 340 18.33 0.94 -2.26
N TYR A 341 17.76 2.08 -2.62
CA TYR A 341 17.74 2.54 -4.00
C TYR A 341 19.11 3.03 -4.49
N MET A 342 19.98 3.57 -3.63
CA MET A 342 21.36 3.91 -4.01
C MET A 342 22.14 2.68 -4.44
N TYR A 343 22.06 1.57 -3.70
CA TYR A 343 22.75 0.34 -4.11
C TYR A 343 22.17 -0.21 -5.42
N ARG A 344 20.85 -0.20 -5.61
CA ARG A 344 20.23 -0.59 -6.88
C ARG A 344 20.73 0.28 -8.04
N GLN A 345 20.84 1.58 -7.85
CA GLN A 345 21.35 2.51 -8.88
C GLN A 345 22.82 2.28 -9.19
N ILE A 346 23.65 2.10 -8.17
CA ILE A 346 25.09 1.82 -8.35
C ILE A 346 25.26 0.53 -9.17
N GLU A 347 24.64 -0.57 -8.76
CA GLU A 347 24.72 -1.85 -9.47
C GLU A 347 24.15 -1.76 -10.89
N SER A 348 23.05 -1.03 -11.12
CA SER A 348 22.47 -0.84 -12.46
C SER A 348 23.39 -0.04 -13.36
N LEU A 349 24.01 1.06 -12.89
CA LEU A 349 24.97 1.84 -13.65
C LEU A 349 26.18 0.99 -14.06
N GLU A 350 26.76 0.25 -13.12
CA GLU A 350 27.89 -0.63 -13.39
C GLU A 350 27.54 -1.75 -14.39
N ALA A 351 26.32 -2.35 -14.26
CA ALA A 351 25.82 -3.35 -15.21
C ALA A 351 25.63 -2.77 -16.63
N MET A 352 25.24 -1.50 -16.74
CA MET A 352 25.16 -0.78 -18.03
C MET A 352 26.50 -0.27 -18.55
N GLY A 353 27.60 -0.47 -17.80
CA GLY A 353 28.96 -0.06 -18.20
C GLY A 353 29.33 1.39 -17.86
N TYR A 354 28.58 2.04 -16.96
CA TYR A 354 28.91 3.38 -16.48
C TYR A 354 29.76 3.34 -15.22
N GLU A 355 30.68 4.30 -15.09
CA GLU A 355 31.49 4.48 -13.90
C GLU A 355 30.70 5.27 -12.84
N VAL A 356 30.68 4.77 -11.60
CA VAL A 356 30.07 5.46 -10.46
C VAL A 356 31.16 6.11 -9.63
N PRO A 357 31.05 7.42 -9.31
CA PRO A 357 32.06 8.11 -8.50
C PRO A 357 32.26 7.44 -7.14
N GLU A 358 33.53 7.31 -6.73
CA GLU A 358 33.88 6.61 -5.49
C GLU A 358 33.25 7.22 -4.23
N PHE A 359 33.07 8.56 -4.21
CA PHE A 359 32.41 9.21 -3.07
C PHE A 359 30.95 8.81 -2.91
N VAL A 360 30.23 8.47 -4.00
CA VAL A 360 28.84 7.95 -3.98
C VAL A 360 28.83 6.55 -3.36
N LYS A 361 29.75 5.69 -3.76
CA LYS A 361 29.90 4.33 -3.18
C LYS A 361 30.24 4.42 -1.69
N ASN A 362 31.12 5.33 -1.31
CA ASN A 362 31.46 5.58 0.10
C ASN A 362 30.30 6.16 0.88
N SER A 363 29.45 7.00 0.27
CA SER A 363 28.23 7.49 0.90
C SER A 363 27.23 6.36 1.18
N ALA A 364 27.00 5.48 0.22
CA ALA A 364 26.14 4.30 0.40
C ALA A 364 26.66 3.37 1.51
N ARG A 365 27.98 3.15 1.57
CA ARG A 365 28.63 2.38 2.65
C ARG A 365 28.42 3.03 4.02
N ARG A 366 28.67 4.34 4.14
CA ARG A 366 28.45 5.07 5.41
C ARG A 366 27.00 5.02 5.86
N ALA A 367 26.06 5.05 4.93
CA ALA A 367 24.64 4.90 5.24
C ALA A 367 24.32 3.50 5.81
N ALA A 368 24.88 2.45 5.24
CA ALA A 368 24.77 1.09 5.76
C ALA A 368 25.46 0.94 7.14
N ASP A 369 26.66 1.51 7.31
CA ASP A 369 27.39 1.51 8.60
C ASP A 369 26.59 2.22 9.70
N ALA A 370 25.89 3.31 9.38
CA ALA A 370 25.05 4.04 10.35
C ALA A 370 23.92 3.14 10.86
N MET A 371 23.25 2.37 9.99
CA MET A 371 22.20 1.40 10.39
C MET A 371 22.80 0.28 11.25
N VAL A 372 23.96 -0.26 10.90
CA VAL A 372 24.65 -1.28 11.72
C VAL A 372 24.99 -0.73 13.11
N THR A 373 25.49 0.49 13.19
CA THR A 373 25.84 1.13 14.48
C THR A 373 24.61 1.26 15.40
N VAL A 374 23.47 1.67 14.85
CA VAL A 374 22.22 1.76 15.63
C VAL A 374 21.75 0.38 16.08
N TRP A 375 21.82 -0.62 15.19
CA TRP A 375 21.49 -1.99 15.55
C TRP A 375 22.36 -2.54 16.68
N GLU A 376 23.68 -2.39 16.58
CA GLU A 376 24.63 -2.85 17.61
C GLU A 376 24.39 -2.19 18.97
N LYS A 377 23.92 -0.94 18.98
CA LYS A 377 23.62 -0.20 20.21
C LYS A 377 22.27 -0.55 20.82
N TYR A 378 21.23 -0.73 20.02
CA TYR A 378 19.85 -0.79 20.50
C TYR A 378 19.12 -2.10 20.20
N GLY A 379 19.61 -2.95 19.29
CA GLY A 379 18.89 -4.14 18.81
C GLY A 379 17.60 -3.84 18.07
N GLN A 380 17.41 -2.60 17.63
CA GLN A 380 16.32 -2.11 16.80
C GLN A 380 16.76 -0.87 16.02
N PHE A 381 15.90 -0.36 15.12
CA PHE A 381 16.25 0.82 14.33
C PHE A 381 15.47 2.08 14.73
N GLY A 382 14.34 1.95 15.42
CA GLY A 382 13.45 3.07 15.72
C GLY A 382 12.62 3.55 14.53
N GLN A 383 11.95 4.67 14.71
CA GLN A 383 11.17 5.39 13.68
C GLN A 383 11.82 6.72 13.33
N PHE A 384 12.23 7.48 14.35
CA PHE A 384 12.95 8.74 14.21
C PHE A 384 14.31 8.65 14.90
N ILE A 385 15.33 9.10 14.19
CA ILE A 385 16.74 9.05 14.57
C ILE A 385 17.26 10.46 14.64
N ASN A 386 18.17 10.75 15.59
CA ASN A 386 18.97 11.95 15.55
C ASN A 386 20.04 11.81 14.45
N ALA A 387 19.95 12.61 13.41
CA ALA A 387 20.82 12.52 12.23
C ALA A 387 22.30 12.79 12.56
N GLU A 388 22.59 13.56 13.61
CA GLU A 388 23.97 13.93 13.98
C GLU A 388 24.65 12.88 14.88
N THR A 389 23.87 12.21 15.73
CA THR A 389 24.41 11.26 16.71
C THR A 389 24.08 9.80 16.41
N GLY A 390 23.05 9.52 15.59
CA GLY A 390 22.53 8.20 15.35
C GLY A 390 21.70 7.64 16.51
N GLU A 391 21.28 8.46 17.47
CA GLU A 391 20.48 8.01 18.60
C GLU A 391 19.00 7.88 18.21
N ILE A 392 18.34 6.83 18.71
CA ILE A 392 16.90 6.67 18.53
C ILE A 392 16.18 7.74 19.35
N VAL A 393 15.36 8.53 18.67
CA VAL A 393 14.47 9.53 19.30
C VAL A 393 13.10 8.92 19.59
N VAL A 394 12.55 8.19 18.64
CA VAL A 394 11.30 7.42 18.81
C VAL A 394 11.51 6.02 18.25
N GLY A 395 11.32 5.01 19.08
CA GLY A 395 11.50 3.60 18.74
C GLY A 395 10.18 2.81 18.69
N GLY A 396 10.28 1.49 18.70
CA GLY A 396 9.14 0.60 18.89
C GLY A 396 8.21 0.42 17.68
N SER A 397 8.63 0.76 16.45
CA SER A 397 7.80 0.63 15.23
C SER A 397 8.43 -0.26 14.16
N THR A 398 7.67 -0.51 13.09
CA THR A 398 8.10 -1.27 11.90
C THR A 398 8.68 -0.37 10.80
N ALA A 399 8.90 0.92 11.07
CA ALA A 399 9.41 1.90 10.10
C ALA A 399 10.72 1.46 9.41
N GLY A 400 11.52 0.63 10.08
CA GLY A 400 12.75 0.01 9.55
C GLY A 400 12.52 -1.25 8.71
N GLY A 401 11.31 -1.55 8.26
CA GLY A 401 10.99 -2.78 7.53
C GLY A 401 11.82 -3.02 6.27
N ILE A 402 12.31 -1.96 5.60
CA ILE A 402 13.17 -2.06 4.40
C ILE A 402 14.68 -2.20 4.74
N VAL A 403 15.10 -1.98 5.99
CA VAL A 403 16.52 -2.02 6.38
C VAL A 403 17.18 -3.37 6.06
N PRO A 404 16.56 -4.54 6.34
CA PRO A 404 17.19 -5.81 5.96
C PRO A 404 17.49 -5.89 4.46
N ALA A 405 16.59 -5.42 3.58
CA ALA A 405 16.84 -5.38 2.15
C ALA A 405 18.03 -4.47 1.79
N ALA A 406 18.07 -3.27 2.33
CA ALA A 406 19.19 -2.34 2.10
C ALA A 406 20.53 -2.93 2.54
N LEU A 407 20.57 -3.60 3.69
CA LEU A 407 21.79 -4.26 4.19
C LEU A 407 22.16 -5.52 3.41
N CYS A 408 21.19 -6.28 2.85
CA CYS A 408 21.49 -7.39 1.93
C CYS A 408 22.19 -6.88 0.67
N LEU A 409 21.70 -5.76 0.07
CA LEU A 409 22.36 -5.14 -1.08
C LEU A 409 23.77 -4.65 -0.71
N ALA A 410 23.93 -3.98 0.45
CA ALA A 410 25.22 -3.54 0.95
C ALA A 410 26.20 -4.73 1.14
N ALA A 411 25.74 -5.84 1.71
CA ALA A 411 26.54 -7.05 1.88
C ALA A 411 26.98 -7.65 0.53
N ARG A 412 26.06 -7.73 -0.42
CA ARG A 412 26.33 -8.23 -1.77
C ARG A 412 27.35 -7.36 -2.49
N TYR A 413 27.16 -6.04 -2.45
CA TYR A 413 28.04 -5.09 -3.16
C TYR A 413 29.43 -5.00 -2.55
N THR A 414 29.54 -4.95 -1.21
CA THR A 414 30.81 -4.73 -0.52
C THR A 414 31.56 -6.00 -0.12
N GLY A 415 30.87 -7.13 0.00
CA GLY A 415 31.39 -8.36 0.58
C GLY A 415 31.53 -8.32 2.12
N ASP A 416 31.08 -7.25 2.79
CA ASP A 416 31.15 -7.14 4.25
C ASP A 416 30.05 -7.93 4.94
N LYS A 417 30.45 -8.98 5.66
CA LYS A 417 29.55 -9.89 6.35
C LYS A 417 28.78 -9.25 7.51
N ARG A 418 29.24 -8.13 8.06
CA ARG A 418 28.53 -7.44 9.15
C ARG A 418 27.12 -7.06 8.71
N TYR A 419 26.99 -6.56 7.47
CA TYR A 419 25.69 -6.19 6.91
C TYR A 419 24.74 -7.38 6.81
N ALA A 420 25.23 -8.54 6.34
CA ALA A 420 24.42 -9.76 6.26
C ALA A 420 23.96 -10.22 7.66
N CYS A 421 24.87 -10.22 8.65
CA CYS A 421 24.52 -10.62 10.02
C CYS A 421 23.44 -9.71 10.63
N VAL A 422 23.55 -8.38 10.42
CA VAL A 422 22.56 -7.43 10.94
C VAL A 422 21.24 -7.56 10.15
N ALA A 423 21.28 -7.75 8.83
CA ALA A 423 20.08 -7.96 8.02
C ALA A 423 19.28 -9.18 8.51
N GLU A 424 19.95 -10.30 8.76
CA GLU A 424 19.30 -11.52 9.27
C GLU A 424 18.70 -11.29 10.67
N ALA A 425 19.45 -10.69 11.58
CA ALA A 425 18.99 -10.43 12.95
C ALA A 425 17.81 -9.45 12.97
N ALA A 426 17.84 -8.44 12.11
CA ALA A 426 16.75 -7.48 11.94
C ALA A 426 15.51 -8.13 11.31
N GLY A 427 15.70 -9.00 10.30
CA GLY A 427 14.62 -9.79 9.73
C GLY A 427 13.93 -10.69 10.78
N GLU A 428 14.71 -11.33 11.67
CA GLU A 428 14.17 -12.09 12.80
C GLU A 428 13.36 -11.22 13.77
N LEU A 429 13.84 -10.02 14.07
CA LEU A 429 13.12 -9.08 14.93
C LEU A 429 11.79 -8.68 14.28
N MET A 430 11.82 -8.22 13.03
CA MET A 430 10.62 -7.78 12.30
C MET A 430 9.59 -8.91 12.16
N TYR A 431 10.06 -10.14 11.95
CA TYR A 431 9.16 -11.29 11.90
C TYR A 431 8.42 -11.49 13.22
N ARG A 432 9.14 -11.49 14.35
CA ARG A 432 8.54 -11.70 15.67
C ARG A 432 7.65 -10.54 16.14
N THR A 433 8.02 -9.32 15.83
CA THR A 433 7.36 -8.11 16.38
C THR A 433 6.31 -7.50 15.46
N ALA A 434 6.30 -7.85 14.18
CA ALA A 434 5.36 -7.34 13.21
C ALA A 434 4.59 -8.46 12.48
N THR A 435 5.27 -9.33 11.70
CA THR A 435 4.60 -10.34 10.88
C THR A 435 3.79 -11.34 11.72
N GLN A 436 4.39 -11.92 12.76
CA GLN A 436 3.69 -12.84 13.66
C GLN A 436 2.59 -12.17 14.50
N VAL A 437 2.78 -10.91 14.84
CA VAL A 437 1.80 -10.11 15.59
C VAL A 437 0.65 -9.64 14.68
N GLY A 438 0.92 -9.58 13.37
CA GLY A 438 -0.06 -9.19 12.36
C GLY A 438 -0.33 -7.69 12.28
N VAL A 439 0.58 -6.86 12.78
CA VAL A 439 0.44 -5.39 12.76
C VAL A 439 1.78 -4.77 12.37
N THR A 440 1.75 -3.85 11.41
CA THR A 440 2.89 -3.03 10.98
C THR A 440 2.59 -1.56 11.23
N THR A 441 3.56 -0.79 11.71
CA THR A 441 3.34 0.58 12.20
C THR A 441 4.49 1.52 11.85
N GLY A 442 4.18 2.82 11.71
CA GLY A 442 5.16 3.90 11.70
C GLY A 442 5.86 4.17 10.38
N GLY A 443 5.36 3.64 9.25
CA GLY A 443 5.90 3.92 7.92
C GLY A 443 5.78 5.39 7.53
N PRO A 444 4.58 5.97 7.47
CA PRO A 444 4.37 7.40 7.29
C PRO A 444 4.78 8.21 8.53
N GLY A 445 5.34 9.40 8.33
CA GLY A 445 5.78 10.25 9.43
C GLY A 445 4.65 10.96 10.18
N GLU A 446 3.49 11.14 9.53
CA GLU A 446 2.37 11.97 10.00
C GLU A 446 1.24 11.20 10.71
N ILE A 447 1.44 9.93 11.02
CA ILE A 447 0.40 9.06 11.63
C ILE A 447 0.77 8.50 13.00
N LEU A 448 1.74 9.08 13.69
CA LEU A 448 2.33 8.47 14.90
C LEU A 448 2.79 7.04 14.60
N GLN A 449 2.17 6.05 15.24
CA GLN A 449 2.42 4.62 15.00
C GLN A 449 1.12 3.87 14.64
N ALA A 450 0.18 4.52 13.96
CA ALA A 450 -1.01 3.84 13.47
C ALA A 450 -0.62 2.70 12.50
N PRO A 451 -1.36 1.59 12.46
CA PRO A 451 -1.15 0.55 11.46
C PRO A 451 -1.17 1.08 10.03
N ASP A 452 -0.21 0.65 9.20
CA ASP A 452 0.00 1.18 7.84
C ASP A 452 0.45 0.13 6.82
N SER A 453 0.17 0.43 5.54
CA SER A 453 0.56 -0.42 4.40
C SER A 453 2.01 -0.26 4.01
N GLU A 454 2.61 0.88 4.28
CA GLU A 454 3.95 1.21 3.82
C GLU A 454 5.01 0.38 4.54
N SER A 455 4.86 0.25 5.87
CA SER A 455 5.66 -0.69 6.65
C SER A 455 5.38 -2.14 6.23
N SER A 456 4.11 -2.47 5.93
CA SER A 456 3.71 -3.80 5.47
C SER A 456 4.36 -4.15 4.13
N ALA A 457 4.45 -3.21 3.19
CA ALA A 457 5.04 -3.43 1.86
C ALA A 457 6.57 -3.65 1.89
N ALA A 458 7.25 -3.10 2.87
CA ALA A 458 8.71 -3.24 3.02
C ALA A 458 9.14 -4.65 3.43
N LEU A 459 8.32 -5.36 4.22
CA LEU A 459 8.68 -6.67 4.77
C LEU A 459 8.84 -7.78 3.73
N PRO A 460 7.91 -7.99 2.76
CA PRO A 460 8.11 -8.99 1.71
C PRO A 460 9.37 -8.74 0.90
N VAL A 461 9.70 -7.47 0.61
CA VAL A 461 10.94 -7.09 -0.08
C VAL A 461 12.16 -7.52 0.73
N SER A 462 12.18 -7.20 2.03
CA SER A 462 13.28 -7.56 2.92
C SER A 462 13.47 -9.05 3.07
N TYR A 463 12.40 -9.81 3.26
CA TYR A 463 12.52 -11.27 3.40
C TYR A 463 12.92 -11.95 2.08
N LEU A 464 12.52 -11.42 0.92
CA LEU A 464 12.97 -11.92 -0.37
C LEU A 464 14.45 -11.63 -0.61
N GLU A 465 14.95 -10.44 -0.25
CA GLU A 465 16.39 -10.15 -0.37
C GLU A 465 17.22 -11.03 0.58
N LEU A 466 16.71 -11.35 1.78
CA LEU A 466 17.34 -12.33 2.68
C LEU A 466 17.34 -13.74 2.08
N TYR A 467 16.23 -14.18 1.49
CA TYR A 467 16.15 -15.46 0.78
C TYR A 467 17.12 -15.51 -0.39
N GLU A 468 17.14 -14.46 -1.20
CA GLU A 468 18.07 -14.37 -2.33
C GLU A 468 19.54 -14.27 -1.90
N MET A 469 19.83 -13.76 -0.70
CA MET A 469 21.19 -13.66 -0.17
C MET A 469 21.72 -15.03 0.29
N ASN A 470 20.96 -15.78 1.06
CA ASN A 470 21.48 -17.00 1.72
C ASN A 470 20.78 -18.32 1.34
N GLY A 471 19.62 -18.28 0.63
CA GLY A 471 18.88 -19.46 0.20
C GLY A 471 18.13 -20.18 1.31
N ASP A 472 17.99 -19.58 2.49
CA ASP A 472 17.26 -20.20 3.61
C ASP A 472 15.75 -20.05 3.38
N GLU A 473 15.07 -21.20 3.16
CA GLU A 473 13.64 -21.31 2.87
C GLU A 473 12.74 -20.61 3.92
N LYS A 474 13.22 -20.47 5.14
CA LYS A 474 12.46 -19.75 6.17
C LYS A 474 12.13 -18.31 5.73
N TRP A 475 13.03 -17.66 4.96
CA TRP A 475 12.82 -16.30 4.50
C TRP A 475 11.79 -16.23 3.37
N LEU A 476 11.73 -17.27 2.52
CA LEU A 476 10.67 -17.37 1.52
C LEU A 476 9.30 -17.55 2.18
N GLU A 477 9.19 -18.44 3.19
CA GLU A 477 7.94 -18.60 3.94
C GLU A 477 7.51 -17.29 4.62
N ARG A 478 8.44 -16.57 5.25
CA ARG A 478 8.16 -15.28 5.88
C ARG A 478 7.77 -14.20 4.87
N ALA A 479 8.36 -14.23 3.67
CA ALA A 479 7.98 -13.32 2.59
C ALA A 479 6.53 -13.57 2.13
N LYS A 480 6.11 -14.84 2.04
CA LYS A 480 4.70 -15.20 1.77
C LYS A 480 3.79 -14.67 2.87
N GLU A 481 4.10 -14.93 4.14
CA GLU A 481 3.29 -14.47 5.27
C GLU A 481 3.14 -12.94 5.31
N ALA A 482 4.23 -12.20 5.08
CA ALA A 482 4.19 -10.75 4.98
C ALA A 482 3.41 -10.26 3.75
N ALA A 483 3.49 -10.96 2.62
CA ALA A 483 2.72 -10.63 1.42
C ALA A 483 1.21 -10.90 1.60
N TYR A 484 0.84 -11.93 2.36
CA TYR A 484 -0.55 -12.16 2.75
C TYR A 484 -1.08 -11.01 3.63
N GLN A 485 -0.29 -10.54 4.60
CA GLN A 485 -0.64 -9.37 5.40
C GLN A 485 -0.78 -8.10 4.51
N LEU A 486 0.18 -7.85 3.61
CA LEU A 486 0.12 -6.73 2.67
C LEU A 486 -1.15 -6.77 1.80
N SER A 487 -1.63 -7.96 1.43
CA SER A 487 -2.84 -8.10 0.62
C SER A 487 -4.11 -7.55 1.30
N THR A 488 -4.11 -7.41 2.62
CA THR A 488 -5.25 -6.85 3.37
C THR A 488 -5.41 -5.34 3.17
N TRP A 489 -4.38 -4.67 2.66
CA TRP A 489 -4.37 -3.24 2.34
C TRP A 489 -4.79 -2.96 0.90
N VAL A 490 -4.83 -3.99 0.04
CA VAL A 490 -5.12 -3.86 -1.39
C VAL A 490 -6.61 -4.04 -1.63
N VAL A 491 -7.26 -3.04 -2.21
CA VAL A 491 -8.69 -3.08 -2.54
C VAL A 491 -8.97 -4.24 -3.49
N SER A 492 -9.90 -5.10 -3.12
CA SER A 492 -10.20 -6.36 -3.82
C SER A 492 -11.49 -6.32 -4.65
N TYR A 493 -12.19 -5.18 -4.67
CA TYR A 493 -13.47 -5.01 -5.32
C TYR A 493 -13.58 -3.65 -6.02
N ASP A 494 -14.46 -3.56 -7.00
CA ASP A 494 -14.74 -2.30 -7.67
C ASP A 494 -15.80 -1.55 -6.89
N TYR A 495 -15.31 -0.58 -6.08
CA TYR A 495 -16.17 0.29 -5.30
C TYR A 495 -17.06 1.11 -6.24
N HIS A 496 -18.36 1.06 -6.05
CA HIS A 496 -19.32 1.86 -6.80
C HIS A 496 -19.31 3.30 -6.27
N PHE A 497 -18.56 4.17 -6.94
CA PHE A 497 -18.58 5.60 -6.63
C PHE A 497 -19.93 6.20 -7.00
N PRO A 498 -20.50 7.12 -6.18
CA PRO A 498 -21.72 7.82 -6.56
C PRO A 498 -21.60 8.46 -7.94
N LYS A 499 -22.62 8.30 -8.78
CA LYS A 499 -22.58 8.67 -10.22
C LYS A 499 -22.33 10.16 -10.49
N ASP A 500 -22.67 11.03 -9.54
CA ASP A 500 -22.44 12.48 -9.62
C ASP A 500 -21.02 12.89 -9.24
N THR A 501 -20.23 12.01 -8.60
CA THR A 501 -18.84 12.25 -8.25
C THR A 501 -17.92 12.27 -9.49
N LYS A 502 -16.70 12.78 -9.34
CA LYS A 502 -15.74 12.81 -10.43
C LYS A 502 -15.31 11.41 -10.85
N PHE A 503 -15.00 10.53 -9.89
CA PHE A 503 -14.61 9.16 -10.18
C PHE A 503 -15.77 8.34 -10.75
N GLY A 504 -16.99 8.56 -10.26
CA GLY A 504 -18.18 7.92 -10.83
C GLY A 504 -18.40 8.30 -12.30
N LYS A 505 -18.26 9.61 -12.65
CA LYS A 505 -18.35 10.08 -14.05
C LYS A 505 -17.22 9.56 -14.95
N MET A 506 -16.04 9.31 -14.39
CA MET A 506 -14.88 8.80 -15.11
C MET A 506 -14.87 7.27 -15.21
N GLY A 507 -15.75 6.58 -14.52
CA GLY A 507 -15.79 5.11 -14.47
C GLY A 507 -14.56 4.50 -13.82
N ILE A 508 -13.98 5.16 -12.79
CA ILE A 508 -12.82 4.64 -12.07
C ILE A 508 -13.22 3.37 -11.32
N LEU A 509 -12.44 2.32 -11.50
CA LEU A 509 -12.57 1.06 -10.77
C LEU A 509 -11.52 1.03 -9.65
N ALA A 510 -11.94 0.68 -8.42
CA ALA A 510 -11.07 0.80 -7.25
C ALA A 510 -10.15 -0.41 -7.01
N THR A 511 -10.44 -1.55 -7.64
CA THR A 511 -9.62 -2.78 -7.47
C THR A 511 -8.15 -2.51 -7.77
N GLY A 512 -7.28 -2.91 -6.83
CA GLY A 512 -5.84 -2.71 -6.93
C GLY A 512 -5.31 -1.43 -6.30
N SER A 513 -6.17 -0.44 -5.96
CA SER A 513 -5.71 0.67 -5.13
C SER A 513 -5.30 0.19 -3.74
N VAL A 514 -4.39 0.91 -3.07
CA VAL A 514 -3.79 0.47 -1.81
C VAL A 514 -4.09 1.47 -0.71
N TRP A 515 -4.68 1.04 0.38
CA TRP A 515 -4.93 1.91 1.54
C TRP A 515 -3.61 2.36 2.17
N ALA A 516 -3.51 3.64 2.51
CA ALA A 516 -2.30 4.20 3.11
C ALA A 516 -2.11 3.72 4.56
N SER A 517 -3.10 3.94 5.41
CA SER A 517 -3.07 3.52 6.82
C SER A 517 -4.48 3.48 7.41
N VAL A 518 -4.63 2.96 8.63
CA VAL A 518 -5.91 3.04 9.35
C VAL A 518 -6.26 4.48 9.76
N GLN A 519 -5.29 5.39 9.78
CA GLN A 519 -5.48 6.81 10.07
C GLN A 519 -5.70 7.63 8.80
N ASN A 520 -4.85 7.51 7.80
CA ASN A 520 -5.04 8.10 6.48
C ASN A 520 -5.97 7.20 5.67
N LYS A 521 -7.29 7.33 5.91
CA LYS A 521 -8.32 6.46 5.36
C LYS A 521 -8.71 6.85 3.94
N HIS A 522 -7.74 6.89 3.09
CA HIS A 522 -7.94 6.89 1.65
C HIS A 522 -7.13 5.74 1.05
N SER A 523 -7.59 5.17 -0.04
CA SER A 523 -6.73 4.36 -0.87
C SER A 523 -5.90 5.24 -1.80
N ALA A 524 -4.84 4.67 -2.35
CA ALA A 524 -3.83 5.38 -3.10
C ALA A 524 -3.39 4.57 -4.34
N PRO A 525 -2.80 5.20 -5.34
CA PRO A 525 -2.36 4.52 -6.56
C PRO A 525 -1.04 3.77 -6.33
N GLY A 526 -1.13 2.54 -5.86
CA GLY A 526 0.00 1.65 -5.66
C GLY A 526 0.66 1.75 -4.28
N LEU A 527 1.78 1.05 -4.13
CA LEU A 527 2.58 1.00 -2.90
C LEU A 527 3.49 2.23 -2.84
N CYS A 528 3.51 2.95 -1.72
CA CYS A 528 4.27 4.19 -1.61
C CYS A 528 5.76 3.93 -1.83
N THR A 529 6.26 4.42 -2.97
CA THR A 529 7.61 4.37 -3.53
C THR A 529 8.24 2.97 -3.64
N ILE A 530 7.40 1.95 -3.81
CA ILE A 530 7.82 0.57 -4.07
C ILE A 530 6.98 0.02 -5.24
N SER A 531 7.60 -0.69 -6.19
CA SER A 531 6.86 -1.46 -7.21
C SER A 531 6.30 -2.77 -6.61
N PRO A 532 5.27 -3.39 -7.21
CA PRO A 532 4.77 -4.67 -6.73
C PRO A 532 5.67 -5.87 -7.08
N ILE A 533 6.99 -5.66 -7.24
CA ILE A 533 7.98 -6.68 -7.65
C ILE A 533 8.05 -7.87 -6.69
N ALA A 534 7.80 -7.66 -5.41
CA ALA A 534 7.78 -8.75 -4.43
C ALA A 534 6.78 -9.84 -4.80
N TYR A 535 5.62 -9.47 -5.33
CA TYR A 535 4.61 -10.43 -5.77
C TYR A 535 5.05 -11.23 -7.01
N LEU A 536 5.75 -10.58 -7.97
CA LEU A 536 6.34 -11.31 -9.11
C LEU A 536 7.39 -12.32 -8.64
N LYS A 537 8.31 -11.90 -7.76
CA LYS A 537 9.33 -12.79 -7.17
C LYS A 537 8.68 -13.96 -6.43
N LEU A 538 7.64 -13.71 -5.62
CA LEU A 538 6.90 -14.75 -4.92
C LEU A 538 6.27 -15.75 -5.89
N TYR A 539 5.59 -15.29 -6.95
CA TYR A 539 5.07 -16.21 -7.97
C TYR A 539 6.18 -17.05 -8.58
N ARG A 540 7.30 -16.46 -8.98
CA ARG A 540 8.42 -17.19 -9.58
C ARG A 540 8.98 -18.28 -8.67
N TYR A 541 9.03 -18.05 -7.37
CA TYR A 541 9.53 -19.05 -6.40
C TYR A 541 8.48 -20.07 -5.95
N THR A 542 7.20 -19.72 -5.98
CA THR A 542 6.13 -20.57 -5.38
C THR A 542 5.15 -21.13 -6.40
N ALA A 543 5.05 -20.51 -7.57
CA ALA A 543 4.04 -20.78 -8.60
C ALA A 543 2.58 -20.52 -8.15
N ASP A 544 2.36 -19.80 -7.04
CA ASP A 544 1.02 -19.42 -6.61
C ASP A 544 0.53 -18.24 -7.45
N VAL A 545 -0.44 -18.52 -8.34
CA VAL A 545 -1.01 -17.55 -9.29
C VAL A 545 -1.68 -16.35 -8.59
N ASN A 546 -2.12 -16.49 -7.34
CA ASN A 546 -2.73 -15.39 -6.61
C ASN A 546 -1.77 -14.21 -6.43
N PHE A 547 -0.45 -14.46 -6.36
CA PHE A 547 0.56 -13.41 -6.33
C PHE A 547 0.64 -12.64 -7.66
N LEU A 548 0.48 -13.30 -8.81
CA LEU A 548 0.39 -12.59 -10.09
C LEU A 548 -0.89 -11.74 -10.18
N MET A 549 -2.00 -12.26 -9.69
CA MET A 549 -3.28 -11.54 -9.75
C MET A 549 -3.23 -10.25 -8.95
N ILE A 550 -2.71 -10.27 -7.72
CA ILE A 550 -2.60 -9.06 -6.91
C ILE A 550 -1.54 -8.08 -7.44
N MET A 551 -0.43 -8.58 -7.99
CA MET A 551 0.56 -7.76 -8.71
C MET A 551 -0.10 -7.01 -9.87
N ARG A 552 -0.85 -7.74 -10.71
CA ARG A 552 -1.61 -7.18 -11.83
C ARG A 552 -2.58 -6.11 -11.35
N ASP A 553 -3.39 -6.40 -10.32
CA ASP A 553 -4.40 -5.48 -9.83
C ASP A 553 -3.78 -4.16 -9.37
N ILE A 554 -2.66 -4.22 -8.61
CA ILE A 554 -1.93 -3.02 -8.16
C ILE A 554 -1.37 -2.24 -9.36
N ALA A 555 -0.65 -2.91 -10.25
CA ALA A 555 0.01 -2.27 -11.38
C ALA A 555 -1.01 -1.65 -12.35
N HIS A 556 -2.09 -2.36 -12.64
CA HIS A 556 -3.14 -1.95 -13.57
C HIS A 556 -3.98 -0.78 -13.06
N PHE A 557 -4.12 -0.64 -11.72
CA PHE A 557 -4.89 0.45 -11.14
C PHE A 557 -4.25 1.83 -11.37
N ILE A 558 -2.92 1.93 -11.26
CA ILE A 558 -2.22 3.22 -11.14
C ILE A 558 -2.54 4.19 -12.31
N PRO A 559 -2.47 3.78 -13.60
CA PRO A 559 -2.77 4.69 -14.71
C PRO A 559 -4.23 5.16 -14.77
N GLN A 560 -5.16 4.48 -14.10
CA GLN A 560 -6.57 4.89 -14.12
C GLN A 560 -6.78 6.27 -13.49
N VAL A 561 -5.96 6.66 -12.52
CA VAL A 561 -6.05 7.94 -11.82
C VAL A 561 -4.95 8.92 -12.24
N ALA A 562 -4.27 8.65 -13.36
CA ALA A 562 -3.34 9.57 -14.00
C ALA A 562 -4.08 10.61 -14.86
N SER A 563 -3.55 11.83 -14.88
CA SER A 563 -3.99 12.89 -15.78
C SER A 563 -3.24 12.80 -17.11
N TYR A 564 -3.93 12.90 -18.23
CA TYR A 564 -3.33 12.99 -19.55
C TYR A 564 -4.16 13.89 -20.48
N PRO A 565 -3.60 14.40 -21.58
CA PRO A 565 -4.25 15.45 -22.39
C PRO A 565 -5.66 15.10 -22.83
N GLU A 566 -5.91 13.84 -23.19
CA GLU A 566 -7.20 13.35 -23.68
C GLU A 566 -8.22 13.09 -22.56
N ARG A 567 -7.73 12.90 -21.32
CA ARG A 567 -8.53 12.70 -20.10
C ARG A 567 -7.89 13.39 -18.90
N PRO A 568 -7.99 14.72 -18.79
CA PRO A 568 -7.41 15.44 -17.66
C PRO A 568 -8.18 15.17 -16.36
N MET A 569 -7.45 14.93 -15.28
CA MET A 569 -7.99 14.88 -13.93
C MET A 569 -8.24 16.31 -13.44
N LEU A 570 -9.50 16.66 -13.13
CA LEU A 570 -9.85 18.00 -12.70
C LEU A 570 -9.91 18.11 -11.17
N THR A 571 -9.13 19.04 -10.61
CA THR A 571 -9.17 19.37 -9.18
C THR A 571 -10.56 19.83 -8.74
N ASN A 572 -10.78 20.01 -7.44
CA ASN A 572 -12.04 20.54 -6.92
C ASN A 572 -12.36 21.97 -7.43
N SER A 573 -11.32 22.76 -7.75
CA SER A 573 -11.48 24.08 -8.38
C SER A 573 -11.70 24.03 -9.90
N GLY A 574 -11.76 22.85 -10.51
CA GLY A 574 -11.89 22.68 -11.96
C GLY A 574 -10.58 22.85 -12.75
N LYS A 575 -9.44 23.04 -12.08
CA LYS A 575 -8.12 23.15 -12.73
C LYS A 575 -7.64 21.73 -13.11
N PRO A 576 -7.18 21.50 -14.35
CA PRO A 576 -6.61 20.20 -14.71
C PRO A 576 -5.27 19.98 -14.01
N LEU A 577 -5.04 18.75 -13.55
CA LEU A 577 -3.70 18.29 -13.19
C LEU A 577 -2.83 18.23 -14.45
N PRO A 578 -1.55 18.55 -14.36
CA PRO A 578 -0.61 18.37 -15.46
C PRO A 578 -0.60 16.94 -16.01
N PRO A 579 -0.24 16.74 -17.29
CA PRO A 579 -0.07 15.40 -17.85
C PRO A 579 0.91 14.55 -17.04
N SER A 580 0.59 13.30 -16.81
CA SER A 580 1.25 12.31 -15.97
C SER A 580 1.12 12.50 -14.45
N GLU A 581 0.62 13.64 -13.97
CA GLU A 581 0.34 13.76 -12.54
C GLU A 581 -0.77 12.78 -12.15
N ILE A 582 -0.56 12.08 -11.04
CA ILE A 582 -1.47 11.06 -10.55
C ILE A 582 -2.27 11.61 -9.37
N CYS A 583 -3.57 11.35 -9.35
CA CYS A 583 -4.39 11.66 -8.19
C CYS A 583 -3.96 10.76 -7.01
N GLU A 584 -3.39 11.38 -5.98
CA GLU A 584 -2.85 10.65 -4.83
C GLU A 584 -3.92 9.95 -3.99
N ARG A 585 -5.14 10.54 -3.94
CA ARG A 585 -6.18 10.11 -3.00
C ARG A 585 -7.36 9.49 -3.74
N VAL A 586 -7.59 8.21 -3.47
CA VAL A 586 -8.74 7.48 -4.00
C VAL A 586 -9.72 7.27 -2.83
N ASN A 587 -10.54 8.30 -2.58
CA ASN A 587 -11.43 8.33 -1.43
C ASN A 587 -12.68 7.47 -1.65
N LEU A 588 -12.74 6.31 -0.99
CA LEU A 588 -13.90 5.45 -0.92
C LEU A 588 -14.79 5.81 0.28
N SER A 589 -14.23 6.46 1.30
CA SER A 589 -14.95 6.86 2.52
C SER A 589 -15.04 8.38 2.67
N ASP A 590 -15.85 8.81 3.62
CA ASP A 590 -16.02 10.22 3.99
C ASP A 590 -15.02 10.70 5.06
N TRP A 591 -13.93 9.97 5.28
CA TRP A 591 -12.92 10.26 6.30
C TRP A 591 -12.31 11.66 6.19
N GLU A 592 -12.12 12.16 4.98
CA GLU A 592 -11.69 13.54 4.71
C GLU A 592 -12.86 14.51 4.52
N GLY A 593 -14.08 14.00 4.48
CA GLY A 593 -15.34 14.72 4.27
C GLY A 593 -16.21 14.02 3.24
N ARG A 594 -17.53 14.13 3.36
CA ARG A 594 -18.47 13.46 2.44
C ARG A 594 -18.36 13.95 0.99
N SER A 595 -18.04 15.21 0.80
CA SER A 595 -17.81 15.80 -0.53
C SER A 595 -16.55 15.26 -1.22
N GLU A 596 -15.70 14.55 -0.48
CA GLU A 596 -14.43 14.03 -0.98
C GLU A 596 -14.53 12.61 -1.53
N ILE A 597 -15.63 11.90 -1.24
CA ILE A 597 -15.86 10.55 -1.80
C ILE A 597 -15.84 10.64 -3.33
N GLY A 598 -14.98 9.85 -3.96
CA GLY A 598 -14.86 9.78 -5.41
C GLY A 598 -14.41 11.07 -6.07
N GLY A 599 -13.67 11.96 -5.39
CA GLY A 599 -13.34 13.17 -6.08
C GLY A 599 -12.44 14.23 -5.46
N ASN A 600 -11.76 14.00 -4.39
CA ASN A 600 -10.70 14.92 -3.96
C ASN A 600 -9.46 14.73 -4.85
N ILE A 601 -9.48 15.36 -6.03
CA ILE A 601 -8.41 15.24 -7.00
C ILE A 601 -7.35 16.29 -6.69
N GLY A 602 -6.21 15.82 -6.26
CA GLY A 602 -5.01 16.61 -5.98
C GLY A 602 -3.78 15.72 -5.96
N GLY A 603 -2.61 16.33 -6.13
CA GLY A 603 -1.31 15.70 -5.91
C GLY A 603 -0.56 16.49 -4.85
N SER A 604 0.18 15.81 -3.96
CA SER A 604 0.98 16.44 -2.93
C SER A 604 2.48 16.33 -3.18
N SER A 605 2.92 15.22 -3.74
CA SER A 605 4.30 14.94 -4.11
C SER A 605 4.34 13.99 -5.30
N VAL A 606 5.53 13.72 -5.84
CA VAL A 606 5.71 12.81 -7.00
C VAL A 606 5.70 11.33 -6.64
N TRP A 607 5.40 10.94 -5.39
CA TRP A 607 5.49 9.53 -5.00
C TRP A 607 4.57 8.60 -5.85
N PRO A 608 3.33 8.99 -6.25
CA PRO A 608 2.52 8.12 -7.08
C PRO A 608 3.10 7.95 -8.49
N GLU A 609 3.62 9.02 -9.08
CA GLU A 609 4.32 9.00 -10.37
C GLU A 609 5.55 8.09 -10.29
N ILE A 610 6.32 8.19 -9.20
CA ILE A 610 7.50 7.35 -8.99
C ILE A 610 7.11 5.89 -8.83
N THR A 611 6.03 5.59 -8.11
CA THR A 611 5.51 4.24 -7.99
C THR A 611 5.12 3.67 -9.35
N MET A 612 4.48 4.47 -10.23
CA MET A 612 4.18 4.05 -11.60
C MET A 612 5.45 3.87 -12.45
N MET A 613 6.43 4.77 -12.31
CA MET A 613 7.71 4.65 -13.02
C MET A 613 8.51 3.43 -12.56
N LEU A 614 8.49 3.10 -11.26
CA LEU A 614 9.08 1.87 -10.73
C LEU A 614 8.31 0.63 -11.23
N THR A 615 6.99 0.72 -11.33
CA THR A 615 6.15 -0.36 -11.89
C THR A 615 6.52 -0.58 -13.36
N TRP A 616 6.65 0.46 -14.16
CA TRP A 616 7.15 0.38 -15.53
C TRP A 616 8.55 -0.25 -15.60
N LEU A 617 9.45 0.11 -14.68
CA LEU A 617 10.80 -0.44 -14.64
C LEU A 617 10.79 -1.93 -14.32
N ASP A 618 10.11 -2.33 -13.25
CA ASP A 618 10.29 -3.61 -12.57
C ASP A 618 9.31 -4.71 -13.05
N ILE A 619 8.13 -4.33 -13.54
CA ILE A 619 7.05 -5.27 -13.84
C ILE A 619 6.90 -5.45 -15.35
N PRO A 620 6.86 -6.70 -15.86
CA PRO A 620 6.48 -6.91 -17.24
C PRO A 620 5.04 -6.49 -17.51
N GLY A 621 4.80 -5.79 -18.61
CA GLY A 621 3.44 -5.46 -19.05
C GLY A 621 2.63 -6.72 -19.37
N VAL A 622 3.30 -7.74 -19.94
CA VAL A 622 2.77 -9.09 -20.09
C VAL A 622 3.80 -10.11 -19.59
N TYR A 623 3.40 -10.94 -18.67
CA TYR A 623 4.17 -12.06 -18.15
C TYR A 623 3.56 -13.38 -18.62
N ALA A 624 4.35 -14.28 -19.15
CA ALA A 624 3.87 -15.58 -19.63
C ALA A 624 4.78 -16.75 -19.22
N VAL A 625 4.16 -17.87 -18.82
CA VAL A 625 4.81 -19.15 -18.59
C VAL A 625 4.08 -20.19 -19.43
N PRO A 626 4.48 -20.39 -20.71
CA PRO A 626 3.74 -21.23 -21.66
C PRO A 626 3.61 -22.68 -21.20
N SER A 627 4.65 -23.24 -20.57
CA SER A 627 4.64 -24.61 -20.02
C SER A 627 3.53 -24.84 -18.99
N ARG A 628 3.04 -23.76 -18.36
CA ARG A 628 1.99 -23.79 -17.33
C ARG A 628 0.65 -23.22 -17.84
N GLY A 629 0.59 -22.74 -19.08
CA GLY A 629 -0.58 -22.06 -19.63
C GLY A 629 -0.90 -20.72 -18.92
N ILE A 630 0.10 -20.09 -18.29
CA ILE A 630 -0.08 -18.86 -17.51
C ILE A 630 0.22 -17.65 -18.40
N VAL A 631 -0.69 -16.69 -18.39
CA VAL A 631 -0.51 -15.33 -18.93
C VAL A 631 -1.07 -14.33 -17.93
N CYS A 632 -0.32 -13.28 -17.63
CA CYS A 632 -0.72 -12.16 -16.79
C CYS A 632 -0.43 -10.85 -17.51
N ALA A 633 -1.46 -10.09 -17.85
CA ALA A 633 -1.34 -8.76 -18.41
C ALA A 633 -1.49 -7.73 -17.28
N SER A 634 -0.38 -7.11 -16.90
CA SER A 634 -0.33 -6.01 -15.93
C SER A 634 -0.53 -4.65 -16.59
N ASP A 635 -0.09 -4.51 -17.86
CA ASP A 635 -0.33 -3.32 -18.69
C ASP A 635 -1.78 -3.28 -19.20
N HIS A 636 -2.19 -2.16 -19.73
CA HIS A 636 -3.53 -1.91 -20.28
C HIS A 636 -3.71 -2.57 -21.67
N VAL A 637 -3.46 -3.87 -21.73
CA VAL A 637 -3.64 -4.73 -22.89
C VAL A 637 -4.27 -6.06 -22.47
N ASN A 638 -4.90 -6.77 -23.41
CA ASN A 638 -5.29 -8.17 -23.22
C ASN A 638 -4.16 -9.08 -23.75
N ALA A 639 -3.98 -10.24 -23.12
CA ALA A 639 -3.02 -11.22 -23.63
C ALA A 639 -3.49 -12.66 -23.37
N TRP A 640 -3.16 -13.57 -24.31
CA TRP A 640 -3.46 -15.00 -24.19
C TRP A 640 -2.50 -15.84 -24.99
N LEU A 641 -2.42 -17.13 -24.66
CA LEU A 641 -1.64 -18.13 -25.42
C LEU A 641 -2.59 -18.93 -26.33
N ASP A 642 -2.18 -19.11 -27.59
CA ASP A 642 -2.82 -20.01 -28.53
C ASP A 642 -1.81 -20.54 -29.55
N GLY A 643 -1.87 -21.86 -29.83
CA GLY A 643 -1.04 -22.48 -30.85
C GLY A 643 0.47 -22.32 -30.71
N GLY A 644 0.99 -22.08 -29.48
CA GLY A 644 2.41 -21.81 -29.22
C GLY A 644 2.83 -20.36 -29.45
N GLU A 645 1.87 -19.47 -29.69
CA GLU A 645 2.05 -18.03 -29.84
C GLU A 645 1.44 -17.30 -28.64
N LEU A 646 2.04 -16.17 -28.28
CA LEU A 646 1.49 -15.21 -27.32
C LEU A 646 0.86 -14.06 -28.10
N PHE A 647 -0.46 -13.93 -27.96
CA PHE A 647 -1.24 -12.83 -28.55
C PHE A 647 -1.33 -11.69 -27.56
N ILE A 648 -1.18 -10.45 -28.05
CA ILE A 648 -1.32 -9.22 -27.27
C ILE A 648 -2.26 -8.29 -28.04
N GLN A 649 -3.37 -7.90 -27.40
CA GLN A 649 -4.39 -7.03 -27.98
C GLN A 649 -4.41 -5.71 -27.22
N ASN A 650 -4.25 -4.62 -27.92
CA ASN A 650 -4.41 -3.28 -27.43
C ASN A 650 -5.80 -2.74 -27.78
N THR A 651 -6.63 -2.53 -26.77
CA THR A 651 -7.98 -1.99 -26.90
C THR A 651 -8.06 -0.49 -26.58
N THR A 652 -6.91 0.15 -26.29
CA THR A 652 -6.86 1.57 -25.95
C THR A 652 -6.74 2.44 -27.22
N ASP A 653 -6.96 3.73 -27.07
CA ASP A 653 -6.81 4.74 -28.13
C ASP A 653 -5.35 5.11 -28.42
N PHE A 654 -4.37 4.50 -27.73
CA PHE A 654 -2.94 4.83 -27.83
C PHE A 654 -2.14 3.63 -28.32
N ASP A 655 -1.12 3.90 -29.12
CA ASP A 655 -0.12 2.87 -29.41
C ASP A 655 0.60 2.45 -28.14
N ALA A 656 0.85 1.16 -27.98
CA ALA A 656 1.53 0.60 -26.82
C ALA A 656 2.88 -0.03 -27.22
N CYS A 657 3.90 0.18 -26.41
CA CYS A 657 5.14 -0.60 -26.42
C CYS A 657 5.17 -1.48 -25.16
N VAL A 658 4.70 -2.71 -25.30
CA VAL A 658 4.51 -3.63 -24.17
C VAL A 658 5.81 -4.34 -23.84
N LYS A 659 6.22 -4.32 -22.58
CA LYS A 659 7.32 -5.14 -22.05
C LYS A 659 6.82 -6.55 -21.80
N VAL A 660 7.40 -7.53 -22.46
CA VAL A 660 7.00 -8.94 -22.33
C VAL A 660 8.12 -9.75 -21.71
N LEU A 661 7.79 -10.54 -20.70
CA LEU A 661 8.70 -11.53 -20.11
C LEU A 661 8.08 -12.93 -20.28
N ILE A 662 8.81 -13.81 -21.01
CA ILE A 662 8.42 -15.21 -21.19
C ILE A 662 9.45 -16.09 -20.48
N GLU A 663 8.98 -16.91 -19.55
CA GLU A 663 9.84 -17.80 -18.77
C GLU A 663 9.36 -19.25 -18.79
N ASP A 664 10.27 -20.15 -18.44
CA ASP A 664 10.00 -21.53 -18.08
C ASP A 664 10.36 -21.77 -16.61
N ASP A 665 10.15 -22.99 -16.16
CA ASP A 665 10.43 -23.39 -14.78
C ASP A 665 11.90 -23.22 -14.37
N GLU A 666 12.83 -23.28 -15.32
CA GLU A 666 14.26 -23.09 -15.05
C GLU A 666 14.65 -21.62 -14.99
N LYS A 667 14.08 -20.78 -15.87
CA LYS A 667 14.30 -19.32 -15.83
C LYS A 667 13.69 -18.74 -14.55
N MET A 668 12.51 -19.21 -14.12
CA MET A 668 11.85 -18.75 -12.88
C MET A 668 12.70 -18.97 -11.62
N LYS A 669 13.56 -19.98 -11.58
CA LYS A 669 14.46 -20.24 -10.44
C LYS A 669 15.62 -19.24 -10.35
N ARG A 670 15.91 -18.50 -11.40
CA ARG A 670 17.02 -17.55 -11.41
C ARG A 670 16.65 -16.29 -10.65
N LYS A 671 17.60 -15.77 -9.87
CA LYS A 671 17.45 -14.47 -9.22
C LYS A 671 17.40 -13.34 -10.25
N LEU A 672 16.57 -12.36 -10.06
CA LEU A 672 16.49 -11.21 -10.98
C LEU A 672 17.71 -10.27 -10.87
N GLY A 673 18.38 -10.22 -9.73
CA GLY A 673 19.50 -9.30 -9.50
C GLY A 673 19.03 -7.85 -9.32
N ALA A 674 19.93 -6.89 -9.51
CA ALA A 674 19.64 -5.46 -9.43
C ALA A 674 19.23 -4.85 -10.78
N TYR A 675 19.63 -5.47 -11.87
CA TYR A 675 19.32 -5.07 -13.24
C TYR A 675 18.84 -6.28 -14.03
N TRP A 676 17.55 -6.33 -14.37
CA TRP A 676 16.92 -7.42 -15.14
C TRP A 676 16.07 -6.92 -16.31
N GLN A 677 16.14 -5.63 -16.59
CA GLN A 677 15.33 -4.98 -17.63
C GLN A 677 15.70 -5.42 -19.05
N ASP A 678 16.90 -5.94 -19.23
CA ASP A 678 17.39 -6.56 -20.48
C ASP A 678 16.67 -7.89 -20.80
N MET A 679 16.01 -8.52 -19.82
CA MET A 679 15.20 -9.72 -20.06
C MET A 679 13.86 -9.41 -20.74
N PHE A 680 13.42 -8.16 -20.75
CA PHE A 680 12.14 -7.78 -21.32
C PHE A 680 12.22 -7.61 -22.85
N LYS A 681 11.41 -8.38 -23.57
CA LYS A 681 11.15 -8.14 -24.98
C LYS A 681 10.14 -7.00 -25.15
N ARG A 682 10.47 -5.99 -25.95
CA ARG A 682 9.55 -4.89 -26.27
C ARG A 682 8.75 -5.23 -27.51
N VAL A 683 7.42 -5.16 -27.42
CA VAL A 683 6.47 -5.48 -28.48
C VAL A 683 5.60 -4.25 -28.76
N SER A 684 5.67 -3.74 -29.98
CA SER A 684 4.82 -2.65 -30.44
C SER A 684 3.43 -3.18 -30.80
N VAL A 685 2.40 -2.63 -30.19
CA VAL A 685 0.99 -3.01 -30.38
C VAL A 685 0.18 -1.74 -30.69
N PRO A 686 -0.08 -1.45 -31.99
CA PRO A 686 -0.85 -0.26 -32.36
C PRO A 686 -2.25 -0.25 -31.73
N SER A 687 -2.81 0.95 -31.54
CA SER A 687 -4.18 1.13 -31.07
C SER A 687 -5.16 0.28 -31.83
N GLY A 688 -6.10 -0.38 -31.13
CA GLY A 688 -7.15 -1.22 -31.72
C GLY A 688 -6.65 -2.51 -32.39
N SER A 689 -5.37 -2.86 -32.30
CA SER A 689 -4.79 -4.02 -33.00
C SER A 689 -4.46 -5.18 -32.08
N THR A 690 -4.25 -6.34 -32.68
CA THR A 690 -3.71 -7.55 -32.05
C THR A 690 -2.44 -7.96 -32.77
N VAL A 691 -1.38 -8.20 -32.03
CA VAL A 691 -0.12 -8.75 -32.52
C VAL A 691 0.14 -10.09 -31.84
N HIS A 692 0.99 -10.92 -32.44
CA HIS A 692 1.44 -12.17 -31.81
C HIS A 692 2.96 -12.32 -31.94
N ILE A 693 3.54 -13.03 -31.00
CA ILE A 693 4.96 -13.37 -30.96
C ILE A 693 5.11 -14.82 -30.56
N SER A 694 6.21 -15.45 -30.99
CA SER A 694 6.49 -16.81 -30.52
C SER A 694 6.56 -16.86 -28.99
N ALA A 695 5.82 -17.81 -28.42
CA ALA A 695 5.87 -18.13 -27.00
C ALA A 695 7.00 -19.13 -26.68
N ASN A 696 7.79 -19.55 -27.66
CA ASN A 696 8.97 -20.37 -27.44
C ASN A 696 10.05 -19.57 -26.72
N ILE A 697 10.70 -20.23 -25.80
CA ILE A 697 11.79 -19.66 -25.01
C ILE A 697 13.09 -19.95 -25.75
N ASP A 698 13.72 -18.89 -26.28
CA ASP A 698 15.05 -18.97 -26.91
C ASP A 698 16.14 -19.17 -25.86
#